data_3a0adc6cd7de4f23349d66b6ebd49e68
#
_entry.id   3a0adc6cd7de4f23349d66b6ebd49e68
#
_cell.length_a   1.000
_cell.length_b   1.000
_cell.length_c   1.000
_cell.angle_alpha   90.00
_cell.angle_beta   90.00
_cell.angle_gamma   90.00
#
_symmetry.space_group_name_H-M   'P 1'
#
loop_
_entity.id
_entity.type
_entity.pdbx_description
1 polymer ?
#
loop_
_entity_poly.entity_id
_entity_poly.type
_entity_poly.pdbx_seq_one_letter_code
_entity_poly.pdbx_strand_id
1 'polypeptide(L)'
;MESKTFDIEGMSCASCAQTIEKATAKLPGMAKASVNLATEKLSVTYDQTEVTEEEIKEAVSDAGYKAISPAQQRTFAIEGMSCASCAQTIEKAVNQLSGVQQAIVNLATEKLVVSYDDHQVTSAEIIKAVMDAGYQATEEVAAGATADQDREKKQKHIAEMWQRFWISAVFTVPLLYIAMGHMVGLPLPDFLNPMTHATTFAMVQLILTLPVLYVGREFFTVGFKALFKGHPNMFSLVALGTSAAFVYSLYGTVMIFLGDTSFTMALYYESAGVILTLITLGKYFEAVSKGKTSDAIKKLMGLAPKTAHILRDGAEIEVPVDAVQLDDIVIVRPGDKIPVDGVIVSGSSSVDEAMLTGESLPVEKKVGDAVIGASINKNGSFQFKATKVGKETALAQIIQLVEDAQGSKAPIAQLADKISGVFVPIVIGLAVLSGLAWFFLGQESWIFALTITISVLVIACPCALGLATPTAIMVGTGKGAENGVLIKSGDALETTHKIQTIVFDKTGTITEGKPVVTDILVADSALSEAELLTLAASAEQGSEHPLGEAIVGAAKERQLSLAEGSDFSAIPGHGIRVTVNERVLLLGNIKLMKEEAIELSTFVQQADRLAEEGKTPMFVAKDGSFAGIIAVADTVKDSSQTAIARLHKMGIEAVMITGDNKRTAEAIAKQVGIDRVLSEVLPEDKALEVKKLQAEGKKVAMVGDGINDAPALAQADVGIAIGSGTDVAMESADIVLMRSDLMDVPTAVELSKATIKNIKENLFWAFAYNTLGIPVAMGVLHLFGGPLLSPMIAAAAMSFSSVSVLLNALRLKGFKPSTVKRTSGSQK
;
A
#
# COMPACT_ATOMS: atom_id res chain seq x y z
N MET A 1 -27.91 -23.45 -6.75
CA MET A 1 -26.51 -23.57 -7.23
C MET A 1 -25.72 -22.39 -6.70
N GLU A 2 -24.70 -22.63 -5.92
CA GLU A 2 -23.77 -21.64 -5.40
C GLU A 2 -22.39 -21.92 -5.98
N SER A 3 -21.60 -20.88 -6.23
CA SER A 3 -20.21 -20.99 -6.66
C SER A 3 -19.29 -20.53 -5.54
N LYS A 4 -18.35 -21.39 -5.13
CA LYS A 4 -17.39 -21.10 -4.07
C LYS A 4 -15.99 -21.54 -4.44
N THR A 5 -14.99 -20.84 -3.88
CA THR A 5 -13.58 -21.16 -4.13
C THR A 5 -12.92 -21.51 -2.79
N PHE A 6 -12.10 -22.57 -2.76
CA PHE A 6 -11.33 -23.02 -1.60
C PHE A 6 -9.85 -22.94 -1.91
N ASP A 7 -9.04 -22.51 -0.97
CA ASP A 7 -7.59 -22.61 -1.05
C ASP A 7 -7.16 -24.05 -0.70
N ILE A 8 -6.24 -24.62 -1.47
CA ILE A 8 -5.84 -26.02 -1.29
C ILE A 8 -4.37 -26.09 -0.88
N GLU A 9 -4.13 -26.63 0.31
CA GLU A 9 -2.76 -26.91 0.77
C GLU A 9 -2.31 -28.33 0.35
N GLY A 10 -1.04 -28.44 -0.07
CA GLY A 10 -0.37 -29.70 -0.38
C GLY A 10 -0.36 -30.10 -1.85
N MET A 11 -0.85 -29.25 -2.77
CA MET A 11 -0.73 -29.50 -4.19
C MET A 11 0.68 -29.16 -4.71
N SER A 12 1.20 -30.00 -5.61
CA SER A 12 2.50 -29.78 -6.24
C SER A 12 2.56 -30.10 -7.73
N CYS A 13 1.48 -30.68 -8.30
CA CYS A 13 1.48 -31.15 -9.69
C CYS A 13 0.07 -31.25 -10.29
N ALA A 14 -0.02 -31.29 -11.63
CA ALA A 14 -1.29 -31.43 -12.35
C ALA A 14 -2.07 -32.72 -11.99
N SER A 15 -1.39 -33.79 -11.59
CA SER A 15 -2.04 -35.01 -11.12
C SER A 15 -2.75 -34.80 -9.78
N CYS A 16 -2.19 -33.94 -8.90
CA CYS A 16 -2.83 -33.55 -7.66
C CYS A 16 -4.15 -32.81 -7.92
N ALA A 17 -4.13 -31.84 -8.83
CA ALA A 17 -5.32 -31.10 -9.24
C ALA A 17 -6.43 -32.02 -9.77
N GLN A 18 -6.09 -32.93 -10.69
CA GLN A 18 -7.04 -33.91 -11.20
C GLN A 18 -7.61 -34.86 -10.13
N THR A 19 -6.81 -35.19 -9.12
CA THR A 19 -7.28 -36.08 -8.03
C THR A 19 -8.33 -35.36 -7.19
N ILE A 20 -8.11 -34.07 -6.88
CA ILE A 20 -9.05 -33.23 -6.13
C ILE A 20 -10.33 -33.01 -6.95
N GLU A 21 -10.22 -32.65 -8.23
CA GLU A 21 -11.38 -32.47 -9.10
C GLU A 21 -12.23 -33.73 -9.18
N LYS A 22 -11.60 -34.90 -9.32
CA LYS A 22 -12.31 -36.20 -9.36
C LYS A 22 -12.95 -36.55 -8.01
N ALA A 23 -12.32 -36.22 -6.90
CA ALA A 23 -12.86 -36.47 -5.57
C ALA A 23 -14.09 -35.61 -5.33
N THR A 24 -14.02 -34.31 -5.57
CA THR A 24 -15.10 -33.36 -5.37
C THR A 24 -16.24 -33.52 -6.38
N ALA A 25 -15.95 -33.84 -7.64
CA ALA A 25 -16.98 -34.08 -8.67
C ALA A 25 -17.86 -35.31 -8.41
N LYS A 26 -17.49 -36.20 -7.48
CA LYS A 26 -18.29 -37.36 -7.07
C LYS A 26 -19.37 -37.05 -6.04
N LEU A 27 -19.33 -35.90 -5.42
CA LEU A 27 -20.31 -35.50 -4.41
C LEU A 27 -21.69 -35.28 -5.05
N PRO A 28 -22.77 -35.73 -4.42
CA PRO A 28 -24.13 -35.47 -4.91
C PRO A 28 -24.35 -33.95 -4.92
N GLY A 29 -25.05 -33.43 -5.95
CA GLY A 29 -25.29 -31.98 -6.07
C GLY A 29 -24.14 -31.14 -6.60
N MET A 30 -22.97 -31.71 -6.93
CA MET A 30 -21.84 -31.01 -7.53
C MET A 30 -22.06 -30.82 -9.04
N ALA A 31 -22.22 -29.54 -9.47
CA ALA A 31 -22.40 -29.20 -10.88
C ALA A 31 -21.04 -29.03 -11.62
N LYS A 32 -20.07 -28.43 -10.95
CA LYS A 32 -18.73 -28.20 -11.53
C LYS A 32 -17.68 -28.16 -10.43
N ALA A 33 -16.54 -28.79 -10.66
CA ALA A 33 -15.33 -28.64 -9.82
C ALA A 33 -14.14 -28.45 -10.76
N SER A 34 -13.33 -27.42 -10.49
CA SER A 34 -12.14 -27.10 -11.27
C SER A 34 -11.04 -26.59 -10.36
N VAL A 35 -9.84 -27.15 -10.49
CA VAL A 35 -8.67 -26.79 -9.69
C VAL A 35 -7.69 -26.01 -10.55
N ASN A 36 -7.33 -24.85 -10.09
CA ASN A 36 -6.23 -24.07 -10.66
C ASN A 36 -4.95 -24.35 -9.89
N LEU A 37 -4.02 -25.06 -10.52
CA LEU A 37 -2.75 -25.45 -9.91
C LEU A 37 -1.84 -24.25 -9.63
N ALA A 38 -1.89 -23.20 -10.48
CA ALA A 38 -1.02 -22.03 -10.33
C ALA A 38 -1.42 -21.15 -9.15
N THR A 39 -2.73 -21.08 -8.83
CA THR A 39 -3.27 -20.31 -7.71
C THR A 39 -3.59 -21.18 -6.49
N GLU A 40 -3.40 -22.51 -6.59
CA GLU A 40 -3.75 -23.49 -5.56
C GLU A 40 -5.21 -23.42 -5.11
N LYS A 41 -6.14 -23.05 -6.01
CA LYS A 41 -7.56 -22.84 -5.70
C LYS A 41 -8.44 -23.89 -6.38
N LEU A 42 -9.40 -24.42 -5.61
CA LEU A 42 -10.50 -25.25 -6.08
C LEU A 42 -11.76 -24.39 -6.19
N SER A 43 -12.27 -24.21 -7.40
CA SER A 43 -13.56 -23.57 -7.66
C SER A 43 -14.64 -24.62 -7.86
N VAL A 44 -15.71 -24.56 -7.07
CA VAL A 44 -16.84 -25.48 -7.14
C VAL A 44 -18.16 -24.73 -7.37
N THR A 45 -19.07 -25.37 -8.14
CA THR A 45 -20.45 -24.92 -8.25
C THR A 45 -21.33 -26.10 -7.82
N TYR A 46 -22.14 -25.91 -6.77
CA TYR A 46 -22.87 -27.00 -6.14
C TYR A 46 -24.25 -26.57 -5.64
N ASP A 47 -25.11 -27.51 -5.30
CA ASP A 47 -26.40 -27.30 -4.68
C ASP A 47 -26.29 -27.43 -3.16
N GLN A 48 -26.43 -26.33 -2.42
CA GLN A 48 -26.33 -26.31 -0.96
C GLN A 48 -27.34 -27.20 -0.22
N THR A 49 -28.43 -27.60 -0.89
CA THR A 49 -29.40 -28.49 -0.32
C THR A 49 -28.99 -29.97 -0.38
N GLU A 50 -28.04 -30.32 -1.23
CA GLU A 50 -27.57 -31.69 -1.46
C GLU A 50 -26.14 -31.95 -0.95
N VAL A 51 -25.26 -30.90 -0.93
CA VAL A 51 -23.89 -31.03 -0.43
C VAL A 51 -23.50 -29.79 0.39
N THR A 52 -22.83 -30.03 1.50
CA THR A 52 -22.33 -28.99 2.40
C THR A 52 -20.86 -28.69 2.13
N GLU A 53 -20.38 -27.51 2.59
CA GLU A 53 -18.95 -27.16 2.49
C GLU A 53 -18.04 -28.13 3.26
N GLU A 54 -18.54 -28.67 4.38
CA GLU A 54 -17.79 -29.63 5.18
C GLU A 54 -17.58 -30.93 4.44
N GLU A 55 -18.56 -31.42 3.68
CA GLU A 55 -18.43 -32.61 2.82
C GLU A 55 -17.47 -32.35 1.66
N ILE A 56 -17.42 -31.12 1.12
CA ILE A 56 -16.42 -30.75 0.10
C ILE A 56 -15.02 -30.76 0.70
N LYS A 57 -14.83 -30.17 1.88
CA LYS A 57 -13.54 -30.20 2.60
C LYS A 57 -13.10 -31.60 2.98
N GLU A 58 -14.05 -32.46 3.40
CA GLU A 58 -13.80 -33.85 3.73
C GLU A 58 -13.38 -34.65 2.49
N ALA A 59 -14.05 -34.47 1.35
CA ALA A 59 -13.65 -35.14 0.09
C ALA A 59 -12.25 -34.72 -0.39
N VAL A 60 -11.86 -33.48 -0.17
CA VAL A 60 -10.49 -33.00 -0.45
C VAL A 60 -9.49 -33.59 0.55
N SER A 61 -9.89 -33.72 1.82
CA SER A 61 -9.06 -34.32 2.86
C SER A 61 -8.84 -35.81 2.61
N ASP A 62 -9.89 -36.53 2.20
CA ASP A 62 -9.80 -37.96 1.83
C ASP A 62 -8.90 -38.18 0.58
N ALA A 63 -8.82 -37.18 -0.29
CA ALA A 63 -7.89 -37.18 -1.42
C ALA A 63 -6.43 -36.89 -1.00
N GLY A 64 -6.17 -36.60 0.29
CA GLY A 64 -4.84 -36.36 0.87
C GLY A 64 -4.39 -34.90 0.83
N TYR A 65 -5.32 -33.98 0.64
CA TYR A 65 -5.08 -32.52 0.59
C TYR A 65 -5.95 -31.80 1.60
N LYS A 66 -5.69 -30.50 1.83
CA LYS A 66 -6.50 -29.71 2.78
C LYS A 66 -7.16 -28.54 2.07
N ALA A 67 -8.49 -28.48 2.10
CA ALA A 67 -9.26 -27.37 1.59
C ALA A 67 -9.57 -26.37 2.73
N ILE A 68 -9.27 -25.11 2.48
CA ILE A 68 -9.49 -24.01 3.40
C ILE A 68 -10.51 -23.06 2.76
N SER A 69 -11.58 -22.71 3.48
CA SER A 69 -12.53 -21.69 3.03
C SER A 69 -11.81 -20.36 2.92
N PRO A 70 -12.12 -19.54 1.91
CA PRO A 70 -11.56 -18.20 1.83
C PRO A 70 -11.92 -17.44 3.11
N ALA A 71 -10.91 -16.90 3.75
CA ALA A 71 -11.12 -16.12 4.96
C ALA A 71 -11.89 -14.84 4.61
N GLN A 72 -12.95 -14.56 5.35
CA GLN A 72 -13.53 -13.22 5.32
C GLN A 72 -12.57 -12.26 6.01
N GLN A 73 -12.29 -11.15 5.34
CA GLN A 73 -11.53 -10.06 5.93
C GLN A 73 -12.49 -8.98 6.43
N ARG A 74 -12.42 -8.66 7.72
CA ARG A 74 -13.19 -7.57 8.33
C ARG A 74 -12.31 -6.64 9.12
N THR A 75 -12.73 -5.39 9.16
CA THR A 75 -12.02 -4.31 9.85
C THR A 75 -12.83 -3.86 11.06
N PHE A 76 -12.14 -3.71 12.19
CA PHE A 76 -12.71 -3.23 13.44
C PHE A 76 -11.95 -1.97 13.87
N ALA A 77 -12.69 -0.92 14.21
CA ALA A 77 -12.11 0.25 14.87
C ALA A 77 -11.83 -0.07 16.34
N ILE A 78 -10.64 0.25 16.81
CA ILE A 78 -10.18 -0.07 18.18
C ILE A 78 -9.96 1.20 18.96
N GLU A 79 -10.60 1.31 20.11
CA GLU A 79 -10.42 2.43 21.04
C GLU A 79 -9.56 2.03 22.24
N GLY A 80 -8.75 2.98 22.75
CA GLY A 80 -7.91 2.79 23.93
C GLY A 80 -6.50 2.27 23.67
N MET A 81 -6.10 2.14 22.42
CA MET A 81 -4.70 1.82 22.06
C MET A 81 -3.81 3.06 22.16
N SER A 82 -2.61 2.88 22.68
CA SER A 82 -1.67 3.98 22.86
C SER A 82 -0.22 3.67 22.45
N CYS A 83 0.09 2.40 22.21
CA CYS A 83 1.46 1.97 21.93
C CYS A 83 1.49 0.62 21.21
N ALA A 84 2.65 0.27 20.67
CA ALA A 84 2.88 -0.99 19.97
C ALA A 84 2.59 -2.23 20.84
N SER A 85 2.87 -2.16 22.15
CA SER A 85 2.54 -3.25 23.08
C SER A 85 1.02 -3.50 23.20
N CYS A 86 0.21 -2.43 23.11
CA CYS A 86 -1.26 -2.55 23.10
C CYS A 86 -1.72 -3.30 21.84
N ALA A 87 -1.16 -2.93 20.68
CA ALA A 87 -1.46 -3.58 19.40
C ALA A 87 -1.13 -5.07 19.46
N GLN A 88 0.06 -5.44 19.94
CA GLN A 88 0.45 -6.85 20.11
C GLN A 88 -0.46 -7.63 21.05
N THR A 89 -0.90 -7.02 22.14
CA THR A 89 -1.82 -7.66 23.08
C THR A 89 -3.14 -8.03 22.41
N ILE A 90 -3.68 -7.12 21.59
CA ILE A 90 -4.92 -7.36 20.83
C ILE A 90 -4.68 -8.42 19.76
N GLU A 91 -3.61 -8.31 18.96
CA GLU A 91 -3.27 -9.29 17.92
C GLU A 91 -3.14 -10.69 18.53
N LYS A 92 -2.43 -10.82 19.66
CA LYS A 92 -2.27 -12.10 20.33
C LYS A 92 -3.60 -12.67 20.85
N ALA A 93 -4.47 -11.83 21.43
CA ALA A 93 -5.75 -12.27 21.94
C ALA A 93 -6.68 -12.76 20.82
N VAL A 94 -6.70 -12.06 19.69
CA VAL A 94 -7.56 -12.40 18.54
C VAL A 94 -6.99 -13.58 17.74
N ASN A 95 -5.67 -13.66 17.54
CA ASN A 95 -5.03 -14.80 16.85
C ASN A 95 -5.11 -16.12 17.66
N GLN A 96 -5.50 -16.10 18.93
CA GLN A 96 -5.74 -17.30 19.74
C GLN A 96 -7.14 -17.90 19.53
N LEU A 97 -8.04 -17.19 18.87
CA LEU A 97 -9.37 -17.70 18.56
C LEU A 97 -9.30 -18.75 17.44
N SER A 98 -9.98 -19.88 17.65
CA SER A 98 -10.12 -20.90 16.61
C SER A 98 -10.88 -20.32 15.42
N GLY A 99 -10.35 -20.48 14.19
CA GLY A 99 -10.96 -19.91 12.98
C GLY A 99 -10.38 -18.57 12.56
N VAL A 100 -9.56 -17.91 13.37
CA VAL A 100 -8.79 -16.73 12.95
C VAL A 100 -7.51 -17.19 12.26
N GLN A 101 -7.32 -16.78 11.00
CA GLN A 101 -6.10 -17.06 10.25
C GLN A 101 -5.05 -15.98 10.55
N GLN A 102 -5.47 -14.72 10.59
CA GLN A 102 -4.58 -13.61 10.85
C GLN A 102 -5.34 -12.41 11.44
N ALA A 103 -4.77 -11.80 12.46
CA ALA A 103 -5.24 -10.54 13.02
C ALA A 103 -4.08 -9.55 13.06
N ILE A 104 -4.26 -8.39 12.43
CA ILE A 104 -3.26 -7.33 12.31
C ILE A 104 -3.85 -6.03 12.86
N VAL A 105 -3.17 -5.41 13.80
CA VAL A 105 -3.55 -4.11 14.36
C VAL A 105 -2.65 -3.01 13.83
N ASN A 106 -3.22 -2.00 13.21
CA ASN A 106 -2.51 -0.80 12.83
C ASN A 106 -2.74 0.29 13.88
N LEU A 107 -1.68 0.63 14.62
CA LEU A 107 -1.74 1.64 15.68
C LEU A 107 -1.99 3.06 15.14
N ALA A 108 -1.56 3.38 13.91
CA ALA A 108 -1.70 4.72 13.35
C ALA A 108 -3.12 5.00 12.86
N THR A 109 -3.79 3.97 12.31
CA THR A 109 -5.18 4.05 11.86
C THR A 109 -6.17 3.64 12.94
N GLU A 110 -5.67 3.05 14.05
CA GLU A 110 -6.48 2.50 15.14
C GLU A 110 -7.45 1.41 14.70
N LYS A 111 -7.06 0.64 13.67
CA LYS A 111 -7.86 -0.43 13.07
C LYS A 111 -7.23 -1.79 13.32
N LEU A 112 -8.10 -2.79 13.54
CA LEU A 112 -7.77 -4.21 13.57
C LEU A 112 -8.39 -4.85 12.31
N VAL A 113 -7.55 -5.44 11.48
CA VAL A 113 -7.96 -6.22 10.32
C VAL A 113 -7.86 -7.69 10.70
N VAL A 114 -8.94 -8.45 10.56
CA VAL A 114 -9.00 -9.87 10.89
C VAL A 114 -9.43 -10.66 9.67
N SER A 115 -8.58 -11.64 9.30
CA SER A 115 -8.91 -12.68 8.33
C SER A 115 -9.35 -13.92 9.09
N TYR A 116 -10.60 -14.35 8.94
CA TYR A 116 -11.17 -15.43 9.74
C TYR A 116 -12.24 -16.21 8.96
N ASP A 117 -12.52 -17.42 9.44
CA ASP A 117 -13.62 -18.28 8.98
C ASP A 117 -14.88 -17.91 9.77
N ASP A 118 -15.88 -17.33 9.12
CA ASP A 118 -17.13 -16.86 9.73
C ASP A 118 -18.04 -17.98 10.27
N HIS A 119 -17.77 -19.22 9.86
CA HIS A 119 -18.43 -20.40 10.41
C HIS A 119 -17.82 -20.85 11.73
N GLN A 120 -16.55 -20.50 12.02
CA GLN A 120 -15.84 -20.93 13.23
C GLN A 120 -15.78 -19.83 14.31
N VAL A 121 -15.73 -18.55 13.88
CA VAL A 121 -15.66 -17.41 14.80
C VAL A 121 -16.52 -16.26 14.30
N THR A 122 -17.27 -15.65 15.18
CA THR A 122 -18.16 -14.52 14.86
C THR A 122 -17.49 -13.18 15.16
N SER A 123 -17.94 -12.09 14.50
CA SER A 123 -17.51 -10.72 14.83
C SER A 123 -17.71 -10.39 16.32
N ALA A 124 -18.75 -10.93 16.95
CA ALA A 124 -19.03 -10.71 18.38
C ALA A 124 -17.95 -11.36 19.28
N GLU A 125 -17.43 -12.52 18.91
CA GLU A 125 -16.34 -13.19 19.63
C GLU A 125 -15.01 -12.46 19.45
N ILE A 126 -14.74 -11.93 18.27
CA ILE A 126 -13.57 -11.07 18.01
C ILE A 126 -13.66 -9.81 18.88
N ILE A 127 -14.79 -9.12 18.88
CA ILE A 127 -15.02 -7.94 19.74
C ILE A 127 -14.85 -8.30 21.21
N LYS A 128 -15.38 -9.44 21.66
CA LYS A 128 -15.23 -9.93 23.04
C LYS A 128 -13.76 -10.18 23.39
N ALA A 129 -12.99 -10.83 22.52
CA ALA A 129 -11.57 -11.08 22.77
C ALA A 129 -10.78 -9.77 22.92
N VAL A 130 -11.11 -8.74 22.11
CA VAL A 130 -10.52 -7.39 22.24
C VAL A 130 -10.93 -6.76 23.57
N MET A 131 -12.19 -6.89 23.98
CA MET A 131 -12.68 -6.38 25.27
C MET A 131 -12.00 -7.08 26.46
N ASP A 132 -11.84 -8.39 26.39
CA ASP A 132 -11.15 -9.19 27.40
C ASP A 132 -9.67 -8.83 27.49
N ALA A 133 -9.04 -8.44 26.37
CA ALA A 133 -7.69 -7.85 26.33
C ALA A 133 -7.63 -6.46 26.99
N GLY A 134 -8.79 -5.79 27.17
CA GLY A 134 -8.88 -4.51 27.87
C GLY A 134 -9.11 -3.29 27.00
N TYR A 135 -9.47 -3.48 25.74
CA TYR A 135 -9.73 -2.46 24.73
C TYR A 135 -11.18 -2.52 24.25
N GLN A 136 -11.62 -1.52 23.47
CA GLN A 136 -12.94 -1.54 22.86
C GLN A 136 -12.79 -1.76 21.36
N ALA A 137 -13.68 -2.55 20.76
CA ALA A 137 -13.73 -2.79 19.33
C ALA A 137 -15.16 -2.56 18.80
N THR A 138 -15.26 -1.92 17.65
CA THR A 138 -16.50 -1.76 16.90
C THR A 138 -16.26 -2.19 15.45
N GLU A 139 -17.15 -3.02 14.90
CA GLU A 139 -17.05 -3.44 13.51
C GLU A 139 -17.37 -2.26 12.59
N GLU A 140 -16.50 -2.00 11.61
CA GLU A 140 -16.73 -0.99 10.57
C GLU A 140 -17.72 -1.55 9.54
N VAL A 141 -18.96 -1.11 9.57
CA VAL A 141 -19.94 -1.40 8.52
C VAL A 141 -19.64 -0.52 7.32
N ALA A 142 -19.65 -1.12 6.13
CA ALA A 142 -19.27 -0.52 4.86
C ALA A 142 -19.70 0.94 4.64
N ALA A 143 -18.72 1.77 4.28
CA ALA A 143 -18.72 3.22 4.32
C ALA A 143 -19.59 3.91 3.26
N GLY A 144 -20.43 4.80 3.74
CA GLY A 144 -20.88 6.00 3.01
C GLY A 144 -20.97 7.20 3.97
N ALA A 145 -21.22 6.95 5.27
CA ALA A 145 -21.46 8.02 6.26
C ALA A 145 -20.30 8.24 7.26
N THR A 146 -19.24 7.41 7.22
CA THR A 146 -18.24 7.33 8.30
C THR A 146 -17.07 8.32 8.16
N ALA A 147 -16.68 8.73 6.97
CA ALA A 147 -15.49 9.57 6.78
C ALA A 147 -15.60 10.97 7.43
N ASP A 148 -16.74 11.60 7.37
CA ASP A 148 -16.98 12.90 8.03
C ASP A 148 -17.10 12.73 9.56
N GLN A 149 -17.74 11.65 10.03
CA GLN A 149 -17.83 11.33 11.46
C GLN A 149 -16.45 10.98 12.06
N ASP A 150 -15.63 10.23 11.36
CA ASP A 150 -14.26 9.92 11.78
C ASP A 150 -13.38 11.18 11.83
N ARG A 151 -13.61 12.11 10.91
CA ARG A 151 -12.93 13.41 10.90
C ARG A 151 -13.32 14.24 12.11
N GLU A 152 -14.61 14.32 12.43
CA GLU A 152 -15.11 15.03 13.60
C GLU A 152 -14.58 14.41 14.89
N LYS A 153 -14.60 13.07 15.03
CA LYS A 153 -14.04 12.36 16.18
C LYS A 153 -12.55 12.64 16.35
N LYS A 154 -11.75 12.59 15.28
CA LYS A 154 -10.30 12.87 15.31
C LYS A 154 -10.02 14.33 15.67
N GLN A 155 -10.75 15.29 15.10
CA GLN A 155 -10.60 16.71 15.44
C GLN A 155 -11.00 16.97 16.89
N LYS A 156 -12.08 16.36 17.38
CA LYS A 156 -12.50 16.46 18.76
C LYS A 156 -11.45 15.88 19.72
N HIS A 157 -10.90 14.71 19.39
CA HIS A 157 -9.81 14.10 20.17
C HIS A 157 -8.56 14.99 20.24
N ILE A 158 -8.14 15.60 19.13
CA ILE A 158 -7.01 16.55 19.10
C ILE A 158 -7.32 17.77 19.98
N ALA A 159 -8.54 18.32 19.90
CA ALA A 159 -8.95 19.46 20.72
C ALA A 159 -9.00 19.11 22.22
N GLU A 160 -9.49 17.91 22.58
CA GLU A 160 -9.49 17.40 23.94
C GLU A 160 -8.06 17.22 24.49
N MET A 161 -7.13 16.66 23.70
CA MET A 161 -5.72 16.55 24.11
C MET A 161 -5.08 17.92 24.33
N TRP A 162 -5.37 18.90 23.46
CA TRP A 162 -4.90 20.26 23.61
C TRP A 162 -5.45 20.92 24.89
N GLN A 163 -6.74 20.72 25.15
CA GLN A 163 -7.38 21.24 26.39
C GLN A 163 -6.75 20.57 27.63
N ARG A 164 -6.56 19.26 27.64
CA ARG A 164 -5.91 18.51 28.72
C ARG A 164 -4.49 19.04 29.00
N PHE A 165 -3.72 19.29 27.92
CA PHE A 165 -2.38 19.87 28.04
C PHE A 165 -2.42 21.25 28.71
N TRP A 166 -3.30 22.16 28.26
CA TRP A 166 -3.38 23.50 28.87
C TRP A 166 -3.83 23.49 30.32
N ILE A 167 -4.81 22.65 30.68
CA ILE A 167 -5.22 22.50 32.06
C ILE A 167 -4.02 22.00 32.89
N SER A 168 -3.32 20.99 32.45
CA SER A 168 -2.12 20.49 33.15
C SER A 168 -1.05 21.56 33.26
N ALA A 169 -0.76 22.31 32.20
CA ALA A 169 0.28 23.33 32.16
C ALA A 169 -0.04 24.50 33.13
N VAL A 170 -1.30 24.96 33.20
CA VAL A 170 -1.74 26.04 34.09
C VAL A 170 -1.47 25.69 35.56
N PHE A 171 -1.57 24.45 35.96
CA PHE A 171 -1.27 24.02 37.33
C PHE A 171 0.19 23.62 37.53
N THR A 172 0.84 23.05 36.52
CA THR A 172 2.22 22.59 36.61
C THR A 172 3.23 23.72 36.59
N VAL A 173 2.98 24.81 35.84
CA VAL A 173 3.91 25.96 35.80
C VAL A 173 4.02 26.65 37.15
N PRO A 174 2.93 27.00 37.87
CA PRO A 174 3.00 27.50 39.23
C PRO A 174 3.61 26.48 40.21
N LEU A 175 3.28 25.20 40.07
CA LEU A 175 3.85 24.14 40.89
C LEU A 175 5.38 24.11 40.75
N LEU A 176 5.89 24.14 39.53
CA LEU A 176 7.33 24.17 39.22
C LEU A 176 8.00 25.44 39.77
N TYR A 177 7.32 26.58 39.62
CA TYR A 177 7.81 27.85 40.17
C TYR A 177 7.95 27.81 41.72
N ILE A 178 6.97 27.27 42.42
CA ILE A 178 7.00 27.14 43.88
C ILE A 178 8.06 26.13 44.29
N ALA A 179 8.11 24.95 43.67
CA ALA A 179 9.04 23.88 44.06
C ALA A 179 10.52 24.29 43.81
N MET A 180 10.81 24.88 42.64
CA MET A 180 12.20 25.12 42.21
C MET A 180 12.62 26.59 42.12
N GLY A 181 11.68 27.55 42.17
CA GLY A 181 11.98 28.97 41.98
C GLY A 181 13.00 29.49 42.97
N HIS A 182 12.92 29.06 44.21
CA HIS A 182 13.87 29.46 45.26
C HIS A 182 15.31 28.99 44.99
N MET A 183 15.50 27.85 44.31
CA MET A 183 16.83 27.31 43.98
C MET A 183 17.55 28.15 42.91
N VAL A 184 16.78 28.85 42.05
CA VAL A 184 17.30 29.76 41.01
C VAL A 184 17.20 31.22 41.38
N GLY A 185 16.90 31.52 42.67
CA GLY A 185 16.88 32.89 43.18
C GLY A 185 15.63 33.71 42.83
N LEU A 186 14.55 33.05 42.40
CA LEU A 186 13.30 33.73 42.12
C LEU A 186 12.55 34.05 43.42
N PRO A 187 11.91 35.25 43.55
CA PRO A 187 11.23 35.63 44.76
C PRO A 187 9.98 34.76 45.01
N LEU A 188 9.88 34.19 46.19
CA LEU A 188 8.67 33.52 46.66
C LEU A 188 7.99 34.39 47.69
N PRO A 189 6.65 34.43 47.74
CA PRO A 189 5.92 35.10 48.85
C PRO A 189 6.30 34.45 50.19
N ASP A 190 6.39 35.24 51.26
CA ASP A 190 6.82 34.80 52.59
C ASP A 190 6.02 33.58 53.11
N PHE A 191 4.71 33.53 52.83
CA PHE A 191 3.85 32.43 53.27
C PHE A 191 4.11 31.11 52.51
N LEU A 192 4.91 31.11 51.44
CA LEU A 192 5.37 29.95 50.67
C LEU A 192 6.87 29.66 50.88
N ASN A 193 7.49 30.32 51.85
CA ASN A 193 8.90 30.06 52.14
C ASN A 193 9.07 28.68 52.76
N PRO A 194 9.84 27.76 52.14
CA PRO A 194 10.00 26.40 52.63
C PRO A 194 10.63 26.31 54.04
N MET A 195 11.43 27.30 54.44
CA MET A 195 12.12 27.30 55.71
C MET A 195 11.23 27.73 56.88
N THR A 196 10.27 28.64 56.64
CA THR A 196 9.41 29.21 57.67
C THR A 196 7.99 28.66 57.68
N HIS A 197 7.47 28.25 56.50
CA HIS A 197 6.11 27.78 56.31
C HIS A 197 6.06 26.46 55.58
N ALA A 198 6.82 25.44 56.02
CA ALA A 198 6.97 24.14 55.40
C ALA A 198 5.65 23.43 55.10
N THR A 199 4.68 23.49 56.03
CA THR A 199 3.34 22.88 55.85
C THR A 199 2.53 23.54 54.74
N THR A 200 2.54 24.87 54.65
CA THR A 200 1.86 25.62 53.60
C THR A 200 2.50 25.32 52.24
N PHE A 201 3.82 25.31 52.19
CA PHE A 201 4.60 24.99 51.00
C PHE A 201 4.26 23.59 50.45
N ALA A 202 4.18 22.55 51.30
CA ALA A 202 3.81 21.22 50.91
C ALA A 202 2.34 21.09 50.47
N MET A 203 1.43 21.75 51.24
CA MET A 203 -0.01 21.69 50.92
C MET A 203 -0.35 22.37 49.59
N VAL A 204 0.26 23.54 49.29
CA VAL A 204 0.03 24.21 48.00
C VAL A 204 0.52 23.34 46.83
N GLN A 205 1.67 22.70 46.96
CA GLN A 205 2.16 21.78 45.96
C GLN A 205 1.21 20.56 45.73
N LEU A 206 0.72 19.98 46.85
CA LEU A 206 -0.27 18.90 46.79
C LEU A 206 -1.53 19.33 46.02
N ILE A 207 -2.11 20.49 46.41
CA ILE A 207 -3.35 21.02 45.81
C ILE A 207 -3.16 21.30 44.33
N LEU A 208 -2.02 21.86 43.91
CA LEU A 208 -1.72 22.13 42.51
C LEU A 208 -1.51 20.82 41.68
N THR A 209 -1.04 19.75 42.32
CA THR A 209 -0.81 18.47 41.66
C THR A 209 -2.11 17.70 41.39
N LEU A 210 -3.12 17.80 42.27
CA LEU A 210 -4.37 17.04 42.14
C LEU A 210 -5.12 17.24 40.79
N PRO A 211 -5.29 18.47 40.27
CA PRO A 211 -5.89 18.68 38.95
C PRO A 211 -5.09 18.01 37.82
N VAL A 212 -3.76 18.01 37.90
CA VAL A 212 -2.89 17.39 36.90
C VAL A 212 -3.07 15.86 36.90
N LEU A 213 -3.14 15.24 38.09
CA LEU A 213 -3.43 13.84 38.26
C LEU A 213 -4.82 13.46 37.72
N TYR A 214 -5.84 14.31 37.98
CA TYR A 214 -7.19 14.10 37.49
C TYR A 214 -7.27 14.13 35.96
N VAL A 215 -6.62 15.09 35.32
CA VAL A 215 -6.51 15.18 33.85
C VAL A 215 -5.74 13.99 33.28
N GLY A 216 -4.68 13.55 33.97
CA GLY A 216 -3.85 12.40 33.61
C GLY A 216 -4.39 11.05 34.06
N ARG A 217 -5.64 10.95 34.58
CA ARG A 217 -6.21 9.71 35.16
C ARG A 217 -6.14 8.49 34.18
N GLU A 218 -6.19 8.73 32.90
CA GLU A 218 -6.10 7.72 31.87
C GLU A 218 -4.78 6.92 31.95
N PHE A 219 -3.65 7.60 32.23
CA PHE A 219 -2.36 6.94 32.41
C PHE A 219 -2.38 5.92 33.57
N PHE A 220 -3.09 6.23 34.64
CA PHE A 220 -3.21 5.34 35.79
C PHE A 220 -4.18 4.20 35.53
N THR A 221 -5.37 4.49 35.02
CA THR A 221 -6.41 3.49 34.80
C THR A 221 -5.99 2.44 33.77
N VAL A 222 -5.46 2.86 32.63
CA VAL A 222 -4.99 1.96 31.56
C VAL A 222 -3.67 1.30 31.97
N GLY A 223 -2.75 2.09 32.57
CA GLY A 223 -1.42 1.60 32.93
C GLY A 223 -1.43 0.52 34.00
N PHE A 224 -2.17 0.70 35.10
CA PHE A 224 -2.30 -0.33 36.13
C PHE A 224 -3.12 -1.53 35.68
N LYS A 225 -4.18 -1.32 34.89
CA LYS A 225 -4.96 -2.42 34.32
C LYS A 225 -4.07 -3.34 33.46
N ALA A 226 -3.24 -2.76 32.60
CA ALA A 226 -2.31 -3.50 31.76
C ALA A 226 -1.22 -4.21 32.60
N LEU A 227 -0.69 -3.54 33.63
CA LEU A 227 0.30 -4.12 34.54
C LEU A 227 -0.25 -5.35 35.25
N PHE A 228 -1.45 -5.26 35.85
CA PHE A 228 -2.07 -6.37 36.59
C PHE A 228 -2.51 -7.54 35.68
N LYS A 229 -2.76 -7.26 34.40
CA LYS A 229 -3.02 -8.31 33.40
C LYS A 229 -1.74 -9.00 32.88
N GLY A 230 -0.55 -8.58 33.31
CA GLY A 230 0.74 -9.16 32.89
C GLY A 230 1.23 -8.65 31.52
N HIS A 231 0.62 -7.59 30.98
CA HIS A 231 0.99 -6.96 29.71
C HIS A 231 1.34 -5.48 29.91
N PRO A 232 2.40 -5.15 30.68
CA PRO A 232 2.75 -3.77 30.96
C PRO A 232 3.06 -3.02 29.66
N ASN A 233 2.56 -1.79 29.60
CA ASN A 233 2.70 -0.91 28.44
C ASN A 233 3.34 0.44 28.85
N MET A 234 3.44 1.37 27.90
CA MET A 234 3.94 2.72 28.14
C MET A 234 3.21 3.42 29.31
N PHE A 235 1.88 3.29 29.41
CA PHE A 235 1.11 3.88 30.49
C PHE A 235 1.45 3.28 31.84
N SER A 236 1.84 1.99 31.87
CA SER A 236 2.32 1.34 33.09
C SER A 236 3.59 1.99 33.64
N LEU A 237 4.55 2.34 32.74
CA LEU A 237 5.79 3.02 33.17
C LEU A 237 5.51 4.42 33.73
N VAL A 238 4.67 5.18 33.05
CA VAL A 238 4.24 6.52 33.51
C VAL A 238 3.49 6.44 34.83
N ALA A 239 2.52 5.52 34.93
CA ALA A 239 1.73 5.31 36.15
C ALA A 239 2.63 4.93 37.35
N LEU A 240 3.57 4.00 37.16
CA LEU A 240 4.50 3.61 38.25
C LEU A 240 5.38 4.77 38.66
N GLY A 241 6.03 5.47 37.70
CA GLY A 241 6.94 6.58 38.03
C GLY A 241 6.23 7.75 38.72
N THR A 242 5.08 8.18 38.17
CA THR A 242 4.33 9.32 38.75
C THR A 242 3.65 8.95 40.07
N SER A 243 3.15 7.72 40.21
CA SER A 243 2.59 7.24 41.49
C SER A 243 3.68 7.18 42.56
N ALA A 244 4.88 6.68 42.23
CA ALA A 244 5.99 6.66 43.21
C ALA A 244 6.37 8.08 43.69
N ALA A 245 6.48 9.04 42.77
CA ALA A 245 6.77 10.45 43.13
C ALA A 245 5.67 11.06 43.97
N PHE A 246 4.38 10.82 43.61
CA PHE A 246 3.24 11.36 44.34
C PHE A 246 3.09 10.74 45.73
N VAL A 247 3.12 9.42 45.86
CA VAL A 247 2.98 8.69 47.15
C VAL A 247 4.12 9.09 48.09
N TYR A 248 5.34 9.16 47.57
CA TYR A 248 6.48 9.63 48.37
C TYR A 248 6.27 11.07 48.87
N SER A 249 5.86 11.98 48.00
CA SER A 249 5.62 13.39 48.36
C SER A 249 4.47 13.52 49.35
N LEU A 250 3.44 12.69 49.25
CA LEU A 250 2.35 12.63 50.19
C LEU A 250 2.85 12.15 51.56
N TYR A 251 3.69 11.12 51.61
CA TYR A 251 4.35 10.69 52.84
C TYR A 251 5.20 11.82 53.46
N GLY A 252 6.04 12.49 52.66
CA GLY A 252 6.82 13.63 53.11
C GLY A 252 5.95 14.77 53.64
N THR A 253 4.81 15.06 53.00
CA THR A 253 3.84 16.05 53.47
C THR A 253 3.30 15.67 54.85
N VAL A 254 2.93 14.40 55.05
CA VAL A 254 2.48 13.94 56.38
C VAL A 254 3.58 14.06 57.41
N MET A 255 4.83 13.75 57.11
CA MET A 255 5.98 13.91 58.05
C MET A 255 6.21 15.39 58.39
N ILE A 256 6.09 16.29 57.43
CA ILE A 256 6.16 17.75 57.67
C ILE A 256 5.05 18.20 58.63
N PHE A 257 3.83 17.67 58.49
CA PHE A 257 2.73 17.92 59.44
C PHE A 257 3.02 17.39 60.84
N LEU A 258 3.77 16.28 60.95
CA LEU A 258 4.20 15.72 62.21
C LEU A 258 5.40 16.43 62.83
N GLY A 259 5.96 17.44 62.14
CA GLY A 259 7.05 18.29 62.64
C GLY A 259 8.45 17.97 62.07
N ASP A 260 8.56 16.99 61.16
CA ASP A 260 9.84 16.68 60.49
C ASP A 260 9.99 17.49 59.20
N THR A 261 10.62 18.66 59.31
CA THR A 261 10.87 19.58 58.23
C THR A 261 11.97 19.15 57.26
N SER A 262 12.66 18.01 57.51
CA SER A 262 13.71 17.51 56.63
C SER A 262 13.18 17.15 55.24
N PHE A 263 11.91 16.77 55.12
CA PHE A 263 11.24 16.42 53.88
C PHE A 263 10.85 17.64 53.02
N THR A 264 10.90 18.85 53.53
CA THR A 264 10.40 20.06 52.81
C THR A 264 11.07 20.29 51.48
N MET A 265 12.39 20.02 51.40
CA MET A 265 13.17 20.19 50.14
C MET A 265 13.29 18.91 49.33
N ALA A 266 12.61 17.84 49.75
CA ALA A 266 12.69 16.53 49.11
C ALA A 266 11.33 16.07 48.54
N LEU A 267 10.40 16.99 48.33
CA LEU A 267 9.12 16.68 47.70
C LEU A 267 9.30 16.55 46.15
N TYR A 268 8.51 15.71 45.52
CA TYR A 268 8.55 15.40 44.05
C TYR A 268 7.19 15.63 43.40
N TYR A 269 6.33 16.49 43.95
CA TYR A 269 5.04 16.83 43.34
C TYR A 269 5.22 17.46 41.97
N GLU A 270 6.22 18.34 41.83
CA GLU A 270 6.55 19.00 40.57
C GLU A 270 7.00 17.97 39.50
N SER A 271 7.74 16.97 39.93
CA SER A 271 8.18 15.87 39.01
C SER A 271 6.99 15.10 38.47
N ALA A 272 6.02 14.71 39.32
CA ALA A 272 4.80 14.04 38.85
C ALA A 272 4.00 14.96 37.92
N GLY A 273 3.85 16.25 38.25
CA GLY A 273 3.14 17.23 37.43
C GLY A 273 3.79 17.44 36.06
N VAL A 274 5.11 17.65 36.03
CA VAL A 274 5.87 17.88 34.79
C VAL A 274 5.87 16.64 33.89
N ILE A 275 6.07 15.45 34.46
CA ILE A 275 6.03 14.20 33.68
C ILE A 275 4.69 14.07 32.97
N LEU A 276 3.57 14.19 33.68
CA LEU A 276 2.23 14.05 33.11
C LEU A 276 1.95 15.14 32.05
N THR A 277 2.35 16.38 32.31
CA THR A 277 2.13 17.48 31.38
C THR A 277 2.94 17.31 30.09
N LEU A 278 4.22 16.96 30.19
CA LEU A 278 5.08 16.74 29.00
C LEU A 278 4.67 15.52 28.22
N ILE A 279 4.25 14.44 28.86
CA ILE A 279 3.77 13.25 28.14
C ILE A 279 2.42 13.54 27.46
N THR A 280 1.53 14.32 28.09
CA THR A 280 0.29 14.78 27.48
C THR A 280 0.57 15.67 26.27
N LEU A 281 1.58 16.54 26.31
CA LEU A 281 2.05 17.30 25.15
C LEU A 281 2.57 16.39 24.04
N GLY A 282 3.35 15.37 24.39
CA GLY A 282 3.82 14.36 23.43
C GLY A 282 2.65 13.63 22.75
N LYS A 283 1.61 13.27 23.51
CA LYS A 283 0.38 12.66 22.98
C LYS A 283 -0.42 13.60 22.08
N TYR A 284 -0.49 14.88 22.42
CA TYR A 284 -1.07 15.88 21.53
C TYR A 284 -0.35 15.92 20.17
N PHE A 285 0.99 16.01 20.16
CA PHE A 285 1.76 15.97 18.91
C PHE A 285 1.55 14.67 18.12
N GLU A 286 1.44 13.55 18.82
CA GLU A 286 1.10 12.26 18.21
C GLU A 286 -0.27 12.30 17.52
N ALA A 287 -1.31 12.81 18.19
CA ALA A 287 -2.66 12.93 17.64
C ALA A 287 -2.71 13.88 16.42
N VAL A 288 -2.05 15.04 16.49
CA VAL A 288 -1.91 15.98 15.37
C VAL A 288 -1.21 15.33 14.17
N SER A 289 -0.17 14.54 14.43
CA SER A 289 0.58 13.84 13.40
C SER A 289 -0.27 12.81 12.67
N LYS A 290 -0.92 11.94 13.41
CA LYS A 290 -1.86 10.95 12.85
C LYS A 290 -2.94 11.62 11.98
N GLY A 291 -3.42 12.82 12.40
CA GLY A 291 -4.37 13.59 11.60
C GLY A 291 -3.79 14.09 10.26
N LYS A 292 -2.52 14.57 10.25
CA LYS A 292 -1.87 15.15 9.06
C LYS A 292 -1.36 14.10 8.06
N THR A 293 -1.14 12.88 8.47
CA THR A 293 -0.67 11.80 7.57
C THR A 293 -1.77 11.27 6.66
N SER A 294 -3.04 11.45 7.01
CA SER A 294 -4.21 11.09 6.21
C SER A 294 -4.57 12.09 5.10
N ASP A 295 -3.76 13.16 4.90
CA ASP A 295 -4.08 14.24 3.95
C ASP A 295 -4.10 13.79 2.48
N ALA A 296 -3.32 12.76 2.09
CA ALA A 296 -3.28 12.23 0.73
C ALA A 296 -4.61 11.56 0.33
N ILE A 297 -5.14 10.70 1.20
CA ILE A 297 -6.45 10.07 0.99
C ILE A 297 -7.56 11.13 0.93
N LYS A 298 -7.50 12.12 1.84
CA LYS A 298 -8.48 13.23 1.84
C LYS A 298 -8.47 14.02 0.54
N LYS A 299 -7.31 14.24 -0.06
CA LYS A 299 -7.19 14.87 -1.37
C LYS A 299 -7.85 14.04 -2.46
N LEU A 300 -7.63 12.72 -2.46
CA LEU A 300 -8.28 11.80 -3.40
C LEU A 300 -9.80 11.78 -3.22
N MET A 301 -10.29 11.65 -1.98
CA MET A 301 -11.73 11.70 -1.68
C MET A 301 -12.37 13.04 -2.06
N GLY A 302 -11.64 14.16 -1.96
CA GLY A 302 -12.09 15.49 -2.37
C GLY A 302 -12.17 15.69 -3.90
N LEU A 303 -11.73 14.72 -4.70
CA LEU A 303 -11.83 14.76 -6.15
C LEU A 303 -13.25 14.46 -6.64
N ALA A 304 -13.96 13.53 -5.99
CA ALA A 304 -15.34 13.20 -6.36
C ALA A 304 -16.28 14.40 -6.12
N PRO A 305 -17.22 14.69 -7.03
CA PRO A 305 -18.30 15.62 -6.75
C PRO A 305 -19.28 15.04 -5.72
N LYS A 306 -20.04 15.89 -5.07
CA LYS A 306 -21.06 15.46 -4.08
C LYS A 306 -22.39 15.08 -4.72
N THR A 307 -22.71 15.66 -5.86
CA THR A 307 -23.96 15.49 -6.59
C THR A 307 -23.70 15.16 -8.06
N ALA A 308 -24.68 14.54 -8.70
CA ALA A 308 -24.69 14.19 -10.13
C ALA A 308 -26.00 14.63 -10.75
N HIS A 309 -25.97 15.09 -12.00
CA HIS A 309 -27.13 15.35 -12.81
C HIS A 309 -27.47 14.12 -13.65
N ILE A 310 -28.61 13.49 -13.43
CA ILE A 310 -29.01 12.29 -14.14
C ILE A 310 -30.33 12.54 -14.89
N LEU A 311 -30.52 11.80 -15.99
CA LEU A 311 -31.75 11.83 -16.78
C LEU A 311 -32.58 10.59 -16.40
N ARG A 312 -33.67 10.77 -15.65
CA ARG A 312 -34.66 9.71 -15.34
C ARG A 312 -36.04 10.10 -15.87
N ASP A 313 -36.69 9.18 -16.55
CA ASP A 313 -38.04 9.38 -17.13
C ASP A 313 -38.14 10.64 -18.01
N GLY A 314 -37.03 11.01 -18.71
CA GLY A 314 -36.93 12.18 -19.57
C GLY A 314 -36.79 13.52 -18.83
N ALA A 315 -36.68 13.53 -17.52
CA ALA A 315 -36.44 14.71 -16.70
C ALA A 315 -35.02 14.70 -16.12
N GLU A 316 -34.34 15.85 -16.15
CA GLU A 316 -33.06 16.03 -15.45
C GLU A 316 -33.30 16.24 -13.97
N ILE A 317 -32.66 15.43 -13.15
CA ILE A 317 -32.70 15.54 -11.69
C ILE A 317 -31.30 15.54 -11.10
N GLU A 318 -31.07 16.34 -10.06
CA GLU A 318 -29.85 16.34 -9.29
C GLU A 318 -29.98 15.36 -8.13
N VAL A 319 -29.05 14.42 -8.02
CA VAL A 319 -29.02 13.41 -6.98
C VAL A 319 -27.65 13.36 -6.29
N PRO A 320 -27.55 12.90 -5.03
CA PRO A 320 -26.25 12.56 -4.45
C PRO A 320 -25.54 11.50 -5.30
N VAL A 321 -24.21 11.57 -5.42
CA VAL A 321 -23.44 10.61 -6.25
C VAL A 321 -23.68 9.17 -5.81
N ASP A 322 -23.86 8.93 -4.52
CA ASP A 322 -24.15 7.59 -3.96
C ASP A 322 -25.53 7.04 -4.37
N ALA A 323 -26.41 7.87 -4.91
CA ALA A 323 -27.73 7.48 -5.40
C ALA A 323 -27.76 7.19 -6.92
N VAL A 324 -26.65 7.37 -7.62
CA VAL A 324 -26.50 7.02 -9.04
C VAL A 324 -26.47 5.50 -9.16
N GLN A 325 -27.24 4.96 -10.11
CA GLN A 325 -27.35 3.52 -10.36
C GLN A 325 -26.67 3.14 -11.66
N LEU A 326 -26.37 1.85 -11.81
CA LEU A 326 -25.90 1.31 -13.10
C LEU A 326 -26.95 1.62 -14.18
N ASP A 327 -26.47 1.95 -15.38
CA ASP A 327 -27.27 2.30 -16.56
C ASP A 327 -27.94 3.69 -16.51
N ASP A 328 -27.82 4.46 -15.42
CA ASP A 328 -28.28 5.85 -15.39
C ASP A 328 -27.53 6.68 -16.46
N ILE A 329 -28.27 7.57 -17.12
CA ILE A 329 -27.65 8.54 -18.05
C ILE A 329 -27.29 9.79 -17.26
N VAL A 330 -26.01 10.06 -17.20
CA VAL A 330 -25.44 11.20 -16.48
C VAL A 330 -25.11 12.32 -17.44
N ILE A 331 -25.47 13.57 -17.09
CA ILE A 331 -25.21 14.77 -17.87
C ILE A 331 -24.00 15.48 -17.25
N VAL A 332 -22.99 15.81 -18.08
CA VAL A 332 -21.80 16.54 -17.66
C VAL A 332 -21.63 17.79 -18.48
N ARG A 333 -21.58 18.94 -17.82
CA ARG A 333 -21.43 20.27 -18.41
C ARG A 333 -19.96 20.72 -18.37
N PRO A 334 -19.60 21.75 -19.15
CA PRO A 334 -18.25 22.31 -19.07
C PRO A 334 -17.91 22.78 -17.65
N GLY A 335 -16.76 22.32 -17.14
CA GLY A 335 -16.27 22.61 -15.78
C GLY A 335 -16.74 21.64 -14.71
N ASP A 336 -17.71 20.75 -15.01
CA ASP A 336 -18.19 19.76 -14.07
C ASP A 336 -17.18 18.62 -13.88
N LYS A 337 -17.18 18.06 -12.69
CA LYS A 337 -16.50 16.79 -12.40
C LYS A 337 -17.40 15.62 -12.77
N ILE A 338 -16.81 14.61 -13.37
CA ILE A 338 -17.52 13.36 -13.71
C ILE A 338 -17.79 12.59 -12.41
N PRO A 339 -19.06 12.24 -12.10
CA PRO A 339 -19.38 11.67 -10.79
C PRO A 339 -19.06 10.19 -10.64
N VAL A 340 -19.20 9.38 -11.71
CA VAL A 340 -19.00 7.92 -11.73
C VAL A 340 -18.37 7.51 -13.05
N ASP A 341 -17.91 6.25 -13.17
CA ASP A 341 -17.33 5.76 -14.42
C ASP A 341 -18.43 5.37 -15.42
N GLY A 342 -18.18 5.55 -16.71
CA GLY A 342 -19.15 5.21 -17.74
C GLY A 342 -18.64 5.31 -19.16
N VAL A 343 -19.58 5.21 -20.11
CA VAL A 343 -19.32 5.28 -21.56
C VAL A 343 -20.17 6.39 -22.17
N ILE A 344 -19.58 7.26 -22.97
CA ILE A 344 -20.27 8.37 -23.62
C ILE A 344 -21.29 7.84 -24.61
N VAL A 345 -22.54 8.30 -24.49
CA VAL A 345 -23.66 7.95 -25.39
C VAL A 345 -24.05 9.10 -26.30
N SER A 346 -23.74 10.35 -25.93
CA SER A 346 -24.06 11.53 -26.73
C SER A 346 -23.13 12.70 -26.42
N GLY A 347 -22.74 13.46 -27.42
CA GLY A 347 -21.86 14.60 -27.27
C GLY A 347 -20.38 14.25 -27.38
N SER A 348 -19.52 15.25 -27.19
CA SER A 348 -18.05 15.10 -27.16
C SER A 348 -17.44 16.25 -26.37
N SER A 349 -16.29 15.99 -25.74
CA SER A 349 -15.55 17.00 -25.00
C SER A 349 -14.08 16.63 -24.80
N SER A 350 -13.27 17.62 -24.40
CA SER A 350 -11.93 17.36 -23.82
C SER A 350 -12.06 17.19 -22.30
N VAL A 351 -11.58 16.06 -21.81
CA VAL A 351 -11.63 15.69 -20.39
C VAL A 351 -10.22 15.71 -19.80
N ASP A 352 -10.07 16.40 -18.69
CA ASP A 352 -8.82 16.45 -17.91
C ASP A 352 -8.81 15.29 -16.93
N GLU A 353 -8.02 14.28 -17.22
CA GLU A 353 -7.83 13.09 -16.42
C GLU A 353 -6.51 13.15 -15.61
N ALA A 354 -5.81 14.31 -15.59
CA ALA A 354 -4.47 14.47 -15.00
C ALA A 354 -4.38 14.04 -13.53
N MET A 355 -5.44 14.18 -12.77
CA MET A 355 -5.48 13.80 -11.35
C MET A 355 -5.46 12.28 -11.14
N LEU A 356 -5.89 11.51 -12.11
CA LEU A 356 -5.94 10.05 -12.08
C LEU A 356 -4.82 9.43 -12.91
N THR A 357 -4.65 9.89 -14.17
CA THR A 357 -3.67 9.35 -15.11
C THR A 357 -2.30 10.04 -15.00
N GLY A 358 -2.23 11.24 -14.43
CA GLY A 358 -1.02 12.09 -14.39
C GLY A 358 -0.65 12.74 -15.72
N GLU A 359 -1.45 12.57 -16.77
CA GLU A 359 -1.24 13.22 -18.07
C GLU A 359 -1.75 14.65 -18.03
N SER A 360 -0.89 15.61 -18.36
CA SER A 360 -1.19 17.04 -18.23
C SER A 360 -2.08 17.60 -19.35
N LEU A 361 -2.24 16.88 -20.45
CA LEU A 361 -3.06 17.32 -21.59
C LEU A 361 -4.45 16.70 -21.50
N PRO A 362 -5.52 17.50 -21.64
CA PRO A 362 -6.87 16.97 -21.72
C PRO A 362 -7.04 16.02 -22.93
N VAL A 363 -7.73 14.91 -22.72
CA VAL A 363 -7.99 13.88 -23.71
C VAL A 363 -9.32 14.16 -24.41
N GLU A 364 -9.34 14.15 -25.72
CA GLU A 364 -10.60 14.25 -26.49
C GLU A 364 -11.40 12.95 -26.36
N LYS A 365 -12.67 13.08 -25.95
CA LYS A 365 -13.61 11.97 -25.75
C LYS A 365 -14.83 12.17 -26.63
N LYS A 366 -15.27 11.10 -27.27
CA LYS A 366 -16.42 11.06 -28.18
C LYS A 366 -17.34 9.88 -27.82
N VAL A 367 -18.47 9.78 -28.51
CA VAL A 367 -19.44 8.69 -28.33
C VAL A 367 -18.73 7.33 -28.46
N GLY A 368 -18.95 6.48 -27.48
CA GLY A 368 -18.31 5.16 -27.35
C GLY A 368 -17.05 5.14 -26.47
N ASP A 369 -16.47 6.29 -26.15
CA ASP A 369 -15.28 6.36 -25.30
C ASP A 369 -15.64 6.26 -23.81
N ALA A 370 -14.76 5.62 -23.04
CA ALA A 370 -14.91 5.53 -21.58
C ALA A 370 -14.51 6.84 -20.90
N VAL A 371 -15.24 7.16 -19.83
CA VAL A 371 -14.95 8.29 -18.92
C VAL A 371 -14.79 7.78 -17.50
N ILE A 372 -13.88 8.40 -16.75
CA ILE A 372 -13.50 8.00 -15.39
C ILE A 372 -14.01 9.05 -14.41
N GLY A 373 -14.62 8.60 -13.32
CA GLY A 373 -15.08 9.45 -12.22
C GLY A 373 -13.96 10.31 -11.64
N ALA A 374 -14.30 11.50 -11.13
CA ALA A 374 -13.39 12.54 -10.65
C ALA A 374 -12.58 13.31 -11.72
N SER A 375 -12.59 12.91 -12.98
CA SER A 375 -12.06 13.71 -14.10
C SER A 375 -12.86 14.99 -14.30
N ILE A 376 -12.25 16.01 -14.91
CA ILE A 376 -12.87 17.32 -15.09
C ILE A 376 -13.18 17.53 -16.57
N ASN A 377 -14.44 17.78 -16.88
CA ASN A 377 -14.88 18.16 -18.20
C ASN A 377 -14.48 19.61 -18.53
N LYS A 378 -13.82 19.88 -19.66
CA LYS A 378 -13.28 21.21 -19.99
C LYS A 378 -14.24 22.04 -20.88
N ASN A 379 -14.50 21.61 -22.10
CA ASN A 379 -15.05 22.51 -23.14
C ASN A 379 -16.45 22.14 -23.62
N GLY A 380 -16.74 20.85 -23.80
CA GLY A 380 -18.01 20.36 -24.35
C GLY A 380 -19.02 19.96 -23.29
N SER A 381 -20.22 19.59 -23.75
CA SER A 381 -21.20 18.90 -22.90
C SER A 381 -21.46 17.53 -23.50
N PHE A 382 -21.54 16.51 -22.65
CA PHE A 382 -21.82 15.15 -23.08
C PHE A 382 -22.72 14.43 -22.09
N GLN A 383 -23.30 13.35 -22.54
CA GLN A 383 -24.06 12.43 -21.74
C GLN A 383 -23.35 11.07 -21.77
N PHE A 384 -23.27 10.43 -20.65
CA PHE A 384 -22.66 9.08 -20.55
C PHE A 384 -23.57 8.16 -19.75
N LYS A 385 -23.47 6.88 -20.06
CA LYS A 385 -24.17 5.81 -19.35
C LYS A 385 -23.24 5.30 -18.24
N ALA A 386 -23.72 5.28 -17.00
CA ALA A 386 -22.97 4.79 -15.86
C ALA A 386 -22.73 3.28 -15.97
N THR A 387 -21.46 2.86 -15.94
CA THR A 387 -21.03 1.45 -16.03
C THR A 387 -20.46 0.91 -14.74
N LYS A 388 -19.88 1.78 -13.88
CA LYS A 388 -19.41 1.43 -12.54
C LYS A 388 -19.86 2.54 -11.59
N VAL A 389 -20.41 2.14 -10.43
CA VAL A 389 -20.95 3.08 -9.43
C VAL A 389 -20.47 2.69 -8.02
N GLY A 390 -20.50 3.64 -7.09
CA GLY A 390 -20.15 3.39 -5.68
C GLY A 390 -18.73 2.87 -5.52
N LYS A 391 -18.57 1.68 -4.92
CA LYS A 391 -17.26 1.06 -4.63
C LYS A 391 -16.54 0.53 -5.87
N GLU A 392 -17.26 0.31 -6.96
CA GLU A 392 -16.70 -0.24 -8.19
C GLU A 392 -16.03 0.83 -9.07
N THR A 393 -16.20 2.12 -8.76
CA THR A 393 -15.55 3.21 -9.50
C THR A 393 -14.02 3.15 -9.31
N ALA A 394 -13.28 3.54 -10.37
CA ALA A 394 -11.82 3.57 -10.34
C ALA A 394 -11.27 4.40 -9.17
N LEU A 395 -11.86 5.56 -8.88
CA LEU A 395 -11.47 6.38 -7.73
C LEU A 395 -11.70 5.66 -6.39
N ALA A 396 -12.84 4.97 -6.21
CA ALA A 396 -13.13 4.23 -4.98
C ALA A 396 -12.14 3.07 -4.79
N GLN A 397 -11.80 2.35 -5.86
CA GLN A 397 -10.78 1.29 -5.83
C GLN A 397 -9.39 1.85 -5.48
N ILE A 398 -8.98 2.99 -6.03
CA ILE A 398 -7.73 3.67 -5.68
C ILE A 398 -7.70 4.03 -4.19
N ILE A 399 -8.77 4.60 -3.67
CA ILE A 399 -8.88 4.95 -2.25
C ILE A 399 -8.76 3.69 -1.39
N GLN A 400 -9.46 2.62 -1.75
CA GLN A 400 -9.41 1.33 -1.06
C GLN A 400 -7.98 0.75 -1.02
N LEU A 401 -7.28 0.73 -2.17
CA LEU A 401 -5.89 0.26 -2.24
C LEU A 401 -4.95 1.05 -1.32
N VAL A 402 -5.12 2.37 -1.23
CA VAL A 402 -4.30 3.21 -0.32
C VAL A 402 -4.66 2.95 1.14
N GLU A 403 -5.94 2.73 1.45
CA GLU A 403 -6.38 2.36 2.82
C GLU A 403 -5.84 0.98 3.23
N ASP A 404 -5.91 -0.01 2.35
CA ASP A 404 -5.39 -1.36 2.59
C ASP A 404 -3.87 -1.33 2.82
N ALA A 405 -3.13 -0.55 2.02
CA ALA A 405 -1.70 -0.34 2.22
C ALA A 405 -1.38 0.26 3.60
N GLN A 406 -2.20 1.21 4.06
CA GLN A 406 -2.04 1.81 5.39
C GLN A 406 -2.45 0.85 6.52
N GLY A 407 -3.40 -0.06 6.25
CA GLY A 407 -3.84 -1.09 7.18
C GLY A 407 -2.79 -2.20 7.39
N SER A 408 -1.96 -2.47 6.40
CA SER A 408 -0.98 -3.55 6.43
C SER A 408 0.26 -3.21 7.27
N LYS A 409 0.91 -4.23 7.85
CA LYS A 409 2.18 -4.08 8.59
C LYS A 409 3.35 -4.64 7.81
N ALA A 410 4.35 -3.81 7.54
CA ALA A 410 5.62 -4.26 7.02
C ALA A 410 6.38 -5.14 8.02
N PRO A 411 7.21 -6.10 7.58
CA PRO A 411 8.01 -6.98 8.45
C PRO A 411 8.89 -6.21 9.45
N ILE A 412 9.45 -5.07 9.04
CA ILE A 412 10.24 -4.20 9.94
C ILE A 412 9.39 -3.61 11.08
N ALA A 413 8.08 -3.36 10.83
CA ALA A 413 7.16 -2.91 11.87
C ALA A 413 6.86 -4.04 12.87
N GLN A 414 6.62 -5.25 12.38
CA GLN A 414 6.39 -6.42 13.24
C GLN A 414 7.60 -6.71 14.14
N LEU A 415 8.82 -6.56 13.62
CA LEU A 415 10.05 -6.70 14.39
C LEU A 415 10.16 -5.61 15.49
N ALA A 416 9.87 -4.36 15.15
CA ALA A 416 9.89 -3.25 16.11
C ALA A 416 8.86 -3.47 17.24
N ASP A 417 7.66 -3.94 16.90
CA ASP A 417 6.62 -4.27 17.87
C ASP A 417 7.07 -5.40 18.79
N LYS A 418 7.65 -6.47 18.25
CA LYS A 418 8.16 -7.61 19.04
C LYS A 418 9.24 -7.17 20.05
N ILE A 419 10.15 -6.29 19.63
CA ILE A 419 11.16 -5.70 20.51
C ILE A 419 10.48 -4.88 21.62
N SER A 420 9.49 -4.05 21.29
CA SER A 420 8.76 -3.24 22.26
C SER A 420 8.06 -4.06 23.34
N GLY A 421 7.45 -5.19 22.97
CA GLY A 421 6.76 -6.07 23.92
C GLY A 421 7.66 -6.71 24.96
N VAL A 422 8.93 -6.96 24.62
CA VAL A 422 9.95 -7.52 25.55
C VAL A 422 10.64 -6.40 26.33
N PHE A 423 10.79 -5.23 25.77
CA PHE A 423 11.55 -4.10 26.31
C PHE A 423 10.95 -3.58 27.62
N VAL A 424 9.63 -3.38 27.70
CA VAL A 424 8.97 -2.77 28.86
C VAL A 424 9.14 -3.60 30.15
N PRO A 425 8.91 -4.94 30.16
CA PRO A 425 9.21 -5.76 31.33
C PRO A 425 10.69 -5.72 31.77
N ILE A 426 11.62 -5.73 30.82
CA ILE A 426 13.07 -5.66 31.11
C ILE A 426 13.39 -4.33 31.78
N VAL A 427 12.85 -3.24 31.31
CA VAL A 427 13.10 -1.91 31.88
C VAL A 427 12.54 -1.80 33.29
N ILE A 428 11.35 -2.34 33.57
CA ILE A 428 10.82 -2.35 34.94
C ILE A 428 11.79 -3.07 35.86
N GLY A 429 12.28 -4.23 35.43
CA GLY A 429 13.30 -5.00 36.17
C GLY A 429 14.58 -4.19 36.39
N LEU A 430 15.11 -3.53 35.35
CA LEU A 430 16.32 -2.69 35.44
C LEU A 430 16.12 -1.49 36.38
N ALA A 431 14.97 -0.83 36.34
CA ALA A 431 14.66 0.29 37.22
C ALA A 431 14.68 -0.12 38.68
N VAL A 432 14.01 -1.23 39.01
CA VAL A 432 13.99 -1.76 40.39
C VAL A 432 15.38 -2.20 40.83
N LEU A 433 16.08 -2.97 39.97
CA LEU A 433 17.44 -3.45 40.27
C LEU A 433 18.43 -2.29 40.49
N SER A 434 18.35 -1.24 39.64
CA SER A 434 19.21 -0.06 39.80
C SER A 434 18.96 0.67 41.11
N GLY A 435 17.69 0.89 41.46
CA GLY A 435 17.34 1.48 42.75
C GLY A 435 17.83 0.66 43.94
N LEU A 436 17.60 -0.66 43.91
CA LEU A 436 18.08 -1.55 44.97
C LEU A 436 19.62 -1.58 45.03
N ALA A 437 20.31 -1.57 43.90
CA ALA A 437 21.78 -1.56 43.87
C ALA A 437 22.35 -0.29 44.52
N TRP A 438 21.80 0.88 44.20
CA TRP A 438 22.25 2.12 44.83
C TRP A 438 21.92 2.19 46.32
N PHE A 439 20.76 1.66 46.73
CA PHE A 439 20.39 1.61 48.14
C PHE A 439 21.28 0.69 48.98
N PHE A 440 21.48 -0.56 48.51
CA PHE A 440 22.20 -1.59 49.29
C PHE A 440 23.71 -1.56 49.05
N LEU A 441 24.17 -1.37 47.77
CA LEU A 441 25.60 -1.42 47.44
C LEU A 441 26.23 -0.03 47.41
N GLY A 442 25.51 0.97 46.90
CA GLY A 442 25.96 2.38 46.88
C GLY A 442 25.81 3.06 48.22
N GLN A 443 25.07 2.46 49.18
CA GLN A 443 24.79 3.04 50.51
C GLN A 443 24.17 4.47 50.43
N GLU A 444 23.50 4.74 49.36
CA GLU A 444 22.81 6.01 49.08
C GLU A 444 21.45 6.03 49.79
N SER A 445 20.91 7.24 49.96
CA SER A 445 19.60 7.40 50.58
C SER A 445 18.51 6.69 49.73
N TRP A 446 17.44 6.27 50.38
CA TRP A 446 16.30 5.67 49.70
C TRP A 446 15.63 6.66 48.73
N ILE A 447 15.74 7.99 48.98
CA ILE A 447 15.30 9.05 48.09
C ILE A 447 16.10 9.03 46.81
N PHE A 448 17.41 8.88 46.89
CA PHE A 448 18.30 8.75 45.74
C PHE A 448 17.95 7.49 44.90
N ALA A 449 17.76 6.36 45.53
CA ALA A 449 17.36 5.11 44.92
C ALA A 449 16.01 5.24 44.20
N LEU A 450 15.05 5.92 44.83
CA LEU A 450 13.73 6.18 44.23
C LEU A 450 13.84 7.10 43.00
N THR A 451 14.64 8.17 43.08
CA THR A 451 14.88 9.08 41.97
C THR A 451 15.45 8.39 40.76
N ILE A 452 16.42 7.49 40.94
CA ILE A 452 16.99 6.63 39.90
C ILE A 452 15.90 5.73 39.29
N THR A 453 15.13 5.04 40.16
CA THR A 453 14.05 4.15 39.70
C THR A 453 13.05 4.91 38.84
N ILE A 454 12.58 6.09 39.27
CA ILE A 454 11.64 6.91 38.50
C ILE A 454 12.28 7.40 37.21
N SER A 455 13.52 7.86 37.23
CA SER A 455 14.23 8.35 36.05
C SER A 455 14.38 7.27 34.98
N VAL A 456 14.72 6.03 35.39
CA VAL A 456 14.81 4.89 34.48
C VAL A 456 13.45 4.53 33.87
N LEU A 457 12.40 4.48 34.70
CA LEU A 457 11.04 4.19 34.22
C LEU A 457 10.57 5.22 33.18
N VAL A 458 10.85 6.49 33.39
CA VAL A 458 10.41 7.58 32.53
C VAL A 458 11.22 7.64 31.23
N ILE A 459 12.58 7.61 31.29
CA ILE A 459 13.43 7.71 30.10
C ILE A 459 13.27 6.52 29.18
N ALA A 460 12.91 5.36 29.68
CA ALA A 460 12.76 4.16 28.91
C ALA A 460 11.42 4.00 28.19
N CYS A 461 10.55 5.01 28.22
CA CYS A 461 9.30 4.99 27.47
C CYS A 461 9.57 4.89 25.96
N PRO A 462 9.16 3.82 25.25
CA PRO A 462 9.37 3.71 23.81
C PRO A 462 8.29 4.46 23.01
N CYS A 463 8.00 5.72 23.41
CA CYS A 463 6.88 6.50 22.89
C CYS A 463 6.93 6.70 21.37
N ALA A 464 8.13 6.96 20.83
CA ALA A 464 8.33 7.22 19.41
C ALA A 464 8.33 5.96 18.55
N LEU A 465 8.60 4.78 19.14
CA LEU A 465 8.75 3.52 18.39
C LEU A 465 7.46 3.10 17.69
N GLY A 466 6.32 3.26 18.35
CA GLY A 466 5.01 2.94 17.79
C GLY A 466 4.60 3.81 16.60
N LEU A 467 5.24 4.98 16.41
CA LEU A 467 4.99 5.91 15.30
C LEU A 467 6.01 5.78 14.17
N ALA A 468 7.20 5.24 14.46
CA ALA A 468 8.35 5.27 13.56
C ALA A 468 8.08 4.67 12.18
N THR A 469 7.43 3.52 12.14
CA THR A 469 7.13 2.79 10.89
C THR A 469 5.79 3.20 10.28
N PRO A 470 4.64 3.18 11.02
CA PRO A 470 3.34 3.47 10.41
C PRO A 470 3.28 4.87 9.78
N THR A 471 3.83 5.89 10.44
CA THR A 471 3.80 7.25 9.91
C THR A 471 4.59 7.37 8.61
N ALA A 472 5.75 6.72 8.49
CA ALA A 472 6.55 6.75 7.27
C ALA A 472 5.87 5.97 6.13
N ILE A 473 5.23 4.82 6.41
CA ILE A 473 4.45 4.07 5.43
C ILE A 473 3.28 4.92 4.92
N MET A 474 2.50 5.53 5.83
CA MET A 474 1.36 6.37 5.44
C MET A 474 1.77 7.55 4.55
N VAL A 475 2.87 8.23 4.90
CA VAL A 475 3.38 9.32 4.06
C VAL A 475 3.94 8.80 2.75
N GLY A 476 4.65 7.66 2.78
CA GLY A 476 5.25 7.03 1.61
C GLY A 476 4.19 6.55 0.61
N THR A 477 3.20 5.76 1.05
CA THR A 477 2.10 5.28 0.18
C THR A 477 1.25 6.42 -0.35
N GLY A 478 0.94 7.42 0.49
CA GLY A 478 0.25 8.63 0.04
C GLY A 478 1.05 9.41 -1.02
N LYS A 479 2.38 9.49 -0.86
CA LYS A 479 3.25 10.12 -1.85
C LYS A 479 3.37 9.29 -3.13
N GLY A 480 3.31 7.95 -3.01
CA GLY A 480 3.19 7.04 -4.14
C GLY A 480 1.95 7.34 -4.97
N ALA A 481 0.79 7.39 -4.34
CA ALA A 481 -0.48 7.69 -4.99
C ALA A 481 -0.47 9.06 -5.69
N GLU A 482 0.10 10.11 -5.07
CA GLU A 482 0.30 11.41 -5.71
C GLU A 482 1.17 11.36 -6.99
N ASN A 483 2.03 10.35 -7.12
CA ASN A 483 2.91 10.14 -8.27
C ASN A 483 2.42 9.02 -9.21
N GLY A 484 1.18 8.55 -9.06
CA GLY A 484 0.62 7.47 -9.89
C GLY A 484 1.12 6.06 -9.54
N VAL A 485 1.74 5.88 -8.38
CA VAL A 485 2.23 4.58 -7.89
C VAL A 485 1.38 4.15 -6.71
N LEU A 486 0.50 3.17 -6.92
CA LEU A 486 -0.35 2.59 -5.89
C LEU A 486 0.31 1.34 -5.31
N ILE A 487 0.61 1.37 -4.04
CA ILE A 487 1.26 0.28 -3.31
C ILE A 487 0.20 -0.37 -2.42
N LYS A 488 -0.03 -1.67 -2.55
CA LYS A 488 -1.10 -2.38 -1.83
C LYS A 488 -0.77 -2.75 -0.39
N SER A 489 0.51 -2.84 -0.05
CA SER A 489 0.89 -3.27 1.30
C SER A 489 2.23 -2.69 1.76
N GLY A 490 2.42 -2.63 3.08
CA GLY A 490 3.71 -2.27 3.66
C GLY A 490 4.80 -3.31 3.37
N ASP A 491 4.42 -4.57 3.15
CA ASP A 491 5.34 -5.64 2.75
C ASP A 491 5.83 -5.42 1.31
N ALA A 492 4.93 -5.13 0.37
CA ALA A 492 5.28 -4.75 -0.99
C ALA A 492 6.25 -3.55 -1.00
N LEU A 493 5.97 -2.52 -0.17
CA LEU A 493 6.85 -1.37 -0.01
C LEU A 493 8.23 -1.77 0.52
N GLU A 494 8.29 -2.68 1.51
CA GLU A 494 9.56 -3.15 2.06
C GLU A 494 10.31 -4.05 1.09
N THR A 495 9.63 -4.94 0.37
CA THR A 495 10.27 -5.87 -0.55
C THR A 495 10.80 -5.17 -1.79
N THR A 496 10.10 -4.15 -2.29
CA THR A 496 10.50 -3.37 -3.47
C THR A 496 11.90 -2.74 -3.34
N HIS A 497 12.31 -2.30 -2.13
CA HIS A 497 13.66 -1.75 -1.97
C HIS A 497 14.79 -2.78 -2.05
N LYS A 498 14.47 -4.08 -1.92
CA LYS A 498 15.41 -5.21 -1.95
C LYS A 498 15.56 -5.82 -3.34
N ILE A 499 14.79 -5.37 -4.34
CA ILE A 499 14.77 -5.92 -5.69
C ILE A 499 16.15 -5.76 -6.34
N GLN A 500 16.62 -6.83 -6.97
CA GLN A 500 17.89 -6.94 -7.66
C GLN A 500 17.71 -7.17 -9.17
N THR A 501 16.60 -7.81 -9.56
CA THR A 501 16.25 -8.10 -10.95
C THR A 501 14.79 -7.73 -11.20
N ILE A 502 14.53 -7.05 -12.32
CA ILE A 502 13.16 -6.77 -12.77
C ILE A 502 12.95 -7.44 -14.12
N VAL A 503 11.91 -8.27 -14.18
CA VAL A 503 11.45 -8.93 -15.40
C VAL A 503 10.33 -8.09 -16.01
N PHE A 504 10.49 -7.68 -17.24
CA PHE A 504 9.50 -6.93 -17.99
C PHE A 504 8.85 -7.83 -19.04
N ASP A 505 7.52 -7.85 -19.07
CA ASP A 505 6.86 -8.31 -20.28
C ASP A 505 7.20 -7.38 -21.45
N LYS A 506 7.17 -7.89 -22.67
CA LYS A 506 7.43 -7.07 -23.85
C LYS A 506 6.19 -6.24 -24.23
N THR A 507 5.09 -6.94 -24.53
CA THR A 507 3.89 -6.37 -25.17
C THR A 507 3.08 -5.52 -24.19
N GLY A 508 2.74 -4.28 -24.55
CA GLY A 508 2.00 -3.38 -23.66
C GLY A 508 2.82 -2.80 -22.51
N THR A 509 3.99 -3.39 -22.20
CA THR A 509 4.88 -2.97 -21.09
C THR A 509 6.09 -2.20 -21.60
N ILE A 510 7.02 -2.84 -22.32
CA ILE A 510 8.17 -2.17 -22.97
C ILE A 510 7.69 -1.47 -24.25
N THR A 511 6.73 -2.06 -24.94
CA THR A 511 6.12 -1.57 -26.18
C THR A 511 4.72 -1.00 -25.94
N GLU A 512 4.17 -0.31 -26.94
CA GLU A 512 2.83 0.29 -26.85
C GLU A 512 1.69 -0.74 -26.79
N GLY A 513 1.96 -2.00 -27.19
CA GLY A 513 0.96 -3.06 -27.26
C GLY A 513 0.00 -2.92 -28.43
N LYS A 514 0.28 -2.02 -29.36
CA LYS A 514 -0.50 -1.74 -30.56
C LYS A 514 0.42 -1.87 -31.77
N PRO A 515 0.41 -3.02 -32.47
CA PRO A 515 1.18 -3.21 -33.68
C PRO A 515 0.77 -2.16 -34.74
N VAL A 516 1.76 -1.61 -35.45
CA VAL A 516 1.56 -0.66 -36.56
C VAL A 516 2.35 -1.11 -37.77
N VAL A 517 1.86 -0.74 -38.97
CA VAL A 517 2.61 -0.96 -40.21
C VAL A 517 3.77 0.01 -40.27
N THR A 518 5.00 -0.52 -40.34
CA THR A 518 6.23 0.30 -40.36
C THR A 518 6.84 0.42 -41.73
N ASP A 519 6.81 -0.65 -42.57
CA ASP A 519 7.42 -0.68 -43.88
C ASP A 519 6.52 -1.43 -44.86
N ILE A 520 6.52 -0.98 -46.12
CA ILE A 520 5.84 -1.65 -47.24
C ILE A 520 6.86 -1.81 -48.36
N LEU A 521 7.17 -3.04 -48.66
CA LEU A 521 8.13 -3.37 -49.73
C LEU A 521 7.36 -4.03 -50.87
N VAL A 522 7.28 -3.35 -52.02
CA VAL A 522 6.56 -3.81 -53.21
C VAL A 522 7.49 -4.66 -54.09
N ALA A 523 7.08 -5.86 -54.45
CA ALA A 523 7.83 -6.75 -55.34
C ALA A 523 7.26 -6.70 -56.77
N ASP A 524 5.95 -6.58 -56.92
CA ASP A 524 5.28 -6.46 -58.22
C ASP A 524 5.35 -5.02 -58.72
N SER A 525 6.16 -4.74 -59.73
CA SER A 525 6.34 -3.41 -60.30
C SER A 525 5.04 -2.77 -60.89
N ALA A 526 3.98 -3.55 -61.02
CA ALA A 526 2.67 -3.06 -61.43
C ALA A 526 1.81 -2.51 -60.28
N LEU A 527 2.30 -2.65 -59.00
CA LEU A 527 1.61 -2.20 -57.83
C LEU A 527 2.33 -1.01 -57.19
N SER A 528 1.59 -0.10 -56.62
CA SER A 528 2.10 0.90 -55.68
C SER A 528 2.01 0.42 -54.22
N GLU A 529 2.71 1.08 -53.31
CA GLU A 529 2.61 0.79 -51.86
C GLU A 529 1.15 0.90 -51.37
N ALA A 530 0.40 1.90 -51.81
CA ALA A 530 -1.01 2.10 -51.48
C ALA A 530 -1.90 0.95 -51.98
N GLU A 531 -1.64 0.43 -53.19
CA GLU A 531 -2.38 -0.70 -53.76
C GLU A 531 -2.06 -1.99 -53.04
N LEU A 532 -0.80 -2.26 -52.69
CA LEU A 532 -0.39 -3.43 -51.90
C LEU A 532 -1.05 -3.39 -50.52
N LEU A 533 -1.03 -2.24 -49.85
CA LEU A 533 -1.68 -2.07 -48.55
C LEU A 533 -3.20 -2.24 -48.66
N THR A 534 -3.83 -1.73 -49.72
CA THR A 534 -5.27 -1.89 -49.96
C THR A 534 -5.66 -3.34 -50.15
N LEU A 535 -4.88 -4.10 -50.91
CA LEU A 535 -5.12 -5.54 -51.16
C LEU A 535 -4.98 -6.32 -49.83
N ALA A 536 -3.90 -6.09 -49.09
CA ALA A 536 -3.65 -6.75 -47.83
C ALA A 536 -4.72 -6.39 -46.76
N ALA A 537 -5.06 -5.12 -46.64
CA ALA A 537 -6.08 -4.68 -45.69
C ALA A 537 -7.47 -5.21 -46.05
N SER A 538 -7.82 -5.29 -47.33
CA SER A 538 -9.08 -5.89 -47.78
C SER A 538 -9.15 -7.39 -47.41
N ALA A 539 -8.02 -8.10 -47.50
CA ALA A 539 -7.94 -9.52 -47.14
C ALA A 539 -8.03 -9.73 -45.61
N GLU A 540 -7.46 -8.83 -44.82
CA GLU A 540 -7.43 -8.92 -43.36
C GLU A 540 -8.69 -8.36 -42.64
N GLN A 541 -9.68 -7.80 -43.37
CA GLN A 541 -10.92 -7.31 -42.76
C GLN A 541 -11.71 -8.35 -41.98
N GLY A 542 -11.59 -9.64 -42.37
CA GLY A 542 -12.20 -10.74 -41.64
C GLY A 542 -11.33 -11.41 -40.59
N SER A 543 -10.12 -10.88 -40.34
CA SER A 543 -9.15 -11.43 -39.43
C SER A 543 -9.26 -10.76 -38.04
N GLU A 544 -9.28 -11.56 -36.99
CA GLU A 544 -9.20 -11.08 -35.59
C GLU A 544 -7.74 -11.04 -35.09
N HIS A 545 -6.77 -11.24 -35.96
CA HIS A 545 -5.36 -11.28 -35.57
C HIS A 545 -4.80 -9.86 -35.45
N PRO A 546 -4.06 -9.49 -34.35
CA PRO A 546 -3.55 -8.14 -34.14
C PRO A 546 -2.70 -7.57 -35.28
N LEU A 547 -1.98 -8.42 -36.03
CA LEU A 547 -1.22 -7.99 -37.21
C LEU A 547 -2.14 -7.61 -38.37
N GLY A 548 -3.27 -8.31 -38.54
CA GLY A 548 -4.29 -7.96 -39.51
C GLY A 548 -4.97 -6.66 -39.18
N GLU A 549 -5.35 -6.45 -37.92
CA GLU A 549 -5.93 -5.20 -37.44
C GLU A 549 -5.00 -4.00 -37.70
N ALA A 550 -3.67 -4.18 -37.51
CA ALA A 550 -2.69 -3.13 -37.78
C ALA A 550 -2.66 -2.75 -39.29
N ILE A 551 -2.74 -3.73 -40.18
CA ILE A 551 -2.77 -3.52 -41.63
C ILE A 551 -4.06 -2.80 -42.05
N VAL A 552 -5.21 -3.22 -41.51
CA VAL A 552 -6.53 -2.57 -41.75
C VAL A 552 -6.53 -1.15 -41.19
N GLY A 553 -5.98 -0.96 -39.99
CA GLY A 553 -5.82 0.35 -39.38
C GLY A 553 -5.02 1.33 -40.24
N ALA A 554 -3.84 0.91 -40.69
CA ALA A 554 -2.97 1.71 -41.56
C ALA A 554 -3.63 2.09 -42.88
N ALA A 555 -4.45 1.22 -43.46
CA ALA A 555 -5.20 1.51 -44.66
C ALA A 555 -6.33 2.54 -44.40
N LYS A 556 -7.05 2.43 -43.28
CA LYS A 556 -8.08 3.40 -42.86
C LYS A 556 -7.50 4.77 -42.59
N GLU A 557 -6.36 4.87 -41.90
CA GLU A 557 -5.66 6.14 -41.66
C GLU A 557 -5.25 6.84 -42.95
N ARG A 558 -4.84 6.05 -43.97
CA ARG A 558 -4.54 6.57 -45.30
C ARG A 558 -5.79 6.81 -46.18
N GLN A 559 -7.00 6.63 -45.64
CA GLN A 559 -8.29 6.79 -46.29
C GLN A 559 -8.44 5.92 -47.56
N LEU A 560 -7.85 4.72 -47.56
CA LEU A 560 -7.94 3.78 -48.67
C LEU A 560 -9.28 3.04 -48.67
N SER A 561 -9.91 2.90 -49.86
CA SER A 561 -11.16 2.17 -50.00
C SER A 561 -10.90 0.66 -49.98
N LEU A 562 -11.44 -0.04 -49.01
CA LEU A 562 -11.28 -1.49 -48.86
C LEU A 562 -12.41 -2.24 -49.61
N ALA A 563 -12.07 -3.35 -50.25
CA ALA A 563 -13.04 -4.22 -50.90
C ALA A 563 -13.42 -5.39 -49.94
N GLU A 564 -14.64 -5.86 -50.04
CA GLU A 564 -15.06 -7.06 -49.32
C GLU A 564 -14.39 -8.31 -49.85
N GLY A 565 -13.86 -9.15 -48.93
CA GLY A 565 -13.29 -10.47 -49.26
C GLY A 565 -14.34 -11.55 -49.19
N SER A 566 -14.22 -12.57 -50.05
CA SER A 566 -14.96 -13.83 -49.98
C SER A 566 -14.02 -15.03 -49.77
N ASP A 567 -14.58 -16.16 -49.42
CA ASP A 567 -13.82 -17.42 -49.22
C ASP A 567 -12.65 -17.27 -48.22
N PHE A 568 -12.88 -16.54 -47.10
CA PHE A 568 -11.88 -16.37 -46.05
C PHE A 568 -11.55 -17.71 -45.40
N SER A 569 -10.27 -18.07 -45.39
CA SER A 569 -9.75 -19.24 -44.72
C SER A 569 -8.49 -18.94 -43.93
N ALA A 570 -8.55 -19.07 -42.61
CA ALA A 570 -7.37 -18.98 -41.75
C ALA A 570 -6.60 -20.30 -41.78
N ILE A 571 -5.27 -20.20 -41.97
CA ILE A 571 -4.34 -21.33 -41.95
C ILE A 571 -3.54 -21.23 -40.64
N PRO A 572 -3.88 -22.03 -39.62
CA PRO A 572 -3.27 -21.86 -38.29
C PRO A 572 -1.74 -21.90 -38.32
N GLY A 573 -1.11 -20.86 -37.72
CA GLY A 573 0.34 -20.70 -37.64
C GLY A 573 1.04 -20.34 -38.96
N HIS A 574 0.30 -20.08 -40.06
CA HIS A 574 0.87 -19.76 -41.36
C HIS A 574 0.37 -18.43 -41.93
N GLY A 575 -0.94 -18.16 -41.86
CA GLY A 575 -1.54 -16.95 -42.42
C GLY A 575 -2.99 -17.10 -42.81
N ILE A 576 -3.41 -16.40 -43.87
CA ILE A 576 -4.77 -16.40 -44.38
C ILE A 576 -4.79 -16.57 -45.92
N ARG A 577 -5.87 -17.14 -46.43
CA ARG A 577 -6.23 -17.18 -47.83
C ARG A 577 -7.61 -16.53 -48.01
N VAL A 578 -7.74 -15.58 -48.94
CA VAL A 578 -8.97 -14.82 -49.17
C VAL A 578 -9.10 -14.51 -50.64
N THR A 579 -10.31 -14.47 -51.17
CA THR A 579 -10.58 -13.99 -52.51
C THR A 579 -11.10 -12.55 -52.45
N VAL A 580 -10.40 -11.60 -53.08
CA VAL A 580 -10.76 -10.17 -53.14
C VAL A 580 -10.79 -9.75 -54.61
N ASN A 581 -11.93 -9.20 -55.09
CA ASN A 581 -12.10 -8.78 -56.47
C ASN A 581 -11.73 -9.87 -57.49
N GLU A 582 -12.21 -11.11 -57.26
CA GLU A 582 -11.96 -12.29 -58.11
C GLU A 582 -10.48 -12.74 -58.11
N ARG A 583 -9.61 -12.24 -57.23
CA ARG A 583 -8.19 -12.58 -57.10
C ARG A 583 -7.94 -13.29 -55.78
N VAL A 584 -7.17 -14.37 -55.87
CA VAL A 584 -6.77 -15.12 -54.65
C VAL A 584 -5.58 -14.42 -54.01
N LEU A 585 -5.75 -13.98 -52.76
CA LEU A 585 -4.69 -13.38 -51.94
C LEU A 585 -4.26 -14.37 -50.86
N LEU A 586 -2.96 -14.44 -50.63
CA LEU A 586 -2.33 -15.15 -49.54
C LEU A 586 -1.54 -14.16 -48.74
N LEU A 587 -1.82 -14.09 -47.42
CA LEU A 587 -1.06 -13.24 -46.48
C LEU A 587 -0.57 -14.13 -45.35
N GLY A 588 0.71 -14.05 -45.03
CA GLY A 588 1.24 -14.82 -43.90
C GLY A 588 2.77 -14.82 -43.82
N ASN A 589 3.29 -15.82 -43.12
CA ASN A 589 4.73 -15.98 -42.92
C ASN A 589 5.43 -16.68 -44.08
N ILE A 590 6.75 -16.78 -44.00
CA ILE A 590 7.58 -17.43 -45.04
C ILE A 590 7.23 -18.94 -45.24
N LYS A 591 6.68 -19.61 -44.20
CA LYS A 591 6.29 -21.03 -44.32
C LYS A 591 5.10 -21.17 -45.28
N LEU A 592 4.09 -20.30 -45.16
CA LEU A 592 2.96 -20.28 -46.06
C LEU A 592 3.40 -20.11 -47.51
N MET A 593 4.31 -19.16 -47.75
CA MET A 593 4.79 -18.91 -49.12
C MET A 593 5.54 -20.12 -49.71
N LYS A 594 6.31 -20.83 -48.88
CA LYS A 594 7.02 -22.06 -49.29
C LYS A 594 6.08 -23.22 -49.59
N GLU A 595 5.05 -23.42 -48.77
CA GLU A 595 4.04 -24.47 -48.97
C GLU A 595 3.22 -24.26 -50.26
N GLU A 596 2.92 -23.02 -50.59
CA GLU A 596 2.19 -22.61 -51.79
C GLU A 596 3.12 -22.39 -52.98
N ALA A 597 4.40 -22.79 -52.87
CA ALA A 597 5.44 -22.69 -53.91
C ALA A 597 5.63 -21.27 -54.50
N ILE A 598 5.44 -20.24 -53.73
CA ILE A 598 5.64 -18.86 -54.11
C ILE A 598 7.14 -18.52 -54.07
N GLU A 599 7.67 -18.09 -55.19
CA GLU A 599 9.09 -17.73 -55.32
C GLU A 599 9.36 -16.31 -54.73
N LEU A 600 10.21 -16.24 -53.70
CA LEU A 600 10.45 -14.98 -52.94
C LEU A 600 11.69 -14.21 -53.40
N SER A 601 12.54 -14.82 -54.27
CA SER A 601 13.76 -14.19 -54.80
C SER A 601 14.66 -13.53 -53.72
N THR A 602 15.06 -12.28 -53.95
CA THR A 602 15.92 -11.49 -53.08
C THR A 602 15.19 -10.93 -51.85
N PHE A 603 13.84 -11.01 -51.78
CA PHE A 603 13.04 -10.45 -50.70
C PHE A 603 13.19 -11.22 -49.39
N VAL A 604 13.71 -12.45 -49.41
CA VAL A 604 14.04 -13.19 -48.15
C VAL A 604 15.09 -12.46 -47.35
N GLN A 605 16.13 -11.90 -48.02
CA GLN A 605 17.15 -11.11 -47.32
C GLN A 605 16.58 -9.80 -46.73
N GLN A 606 15.63 -9.18 -47.42
CA GLN A 606 14.96 -7.98 -46.92
C GLN A 606 14.04 -8.31 -45.74
N ALA A 607 13.34 -9.45 -45.79
CA ALA A 607 12.54 -9.90 -44.66
C ALA A 607 13.41 -10.24 -43.45
N ASP A 608 14.56 -10.90 -43.66
CA ASP A 608 15.52 -11.19 -42.58
C ASP A 608 16.02 -9.87 -41.92
N ARG A 609 16.34 -8.85 -42.73
CA ARG A 609 16.74 -7.54 -42.22
C ARG A 609 15.64 -6.86 -41.41
N LEU A 610 14.38 -6.89 -41.88
CA LEU A 610 13.26 -6.34 -41.12
C LEU A 610 13.07 -7.10 -39.80
N ALA A 611 13.23 -8.42 -39.81
CA ALA A 611 13.19 -9.22 -38.59
C ALA A 611 14.37 -8.88 -37.60
N GLU A 612 15.57 -8.59 -38.13
CA GLU A 612 16.71 -8.11 -37.34
C GLU A 612 16.48 -6.71 -36.76
N GLU A 613 15.58 -5.91 -37.34
CA GLU A 613 15.13 -4.62 -36.83
C GLU A 613 13.97 -4.76 -35.81
N GLY A 614 13.56 -5.98 -35.47
CA GLY A 614 12.47 -6.23 -34.49
C GLY A 614 11.05 -6.19 -35.11
N LYS A 615 10.95 -6.18 -36.43
CA LYS A 615 9.69 -6.11 -37.17
C LYS A 615 9.23 -7.49 -37.62
N THR A 616 7.93 -7.69 -37.76
CA THR A 616 7.33 -8.93 -38.25
C THR A 616 6.98 -8.78 -39.74
N PRO A 617 7.73 -9.41 -40.67
CA PRO A 617 7.41 -9.31 -42.07
C PRO A 617 6.24 -10.25 -42.44
N MET A 618 5.17 -9.65 -42.97
CA MET A 618 4.00 -10.33 -43.53
C MET A 618 4.17 -10.37 -45.05
N PHE A 619 4.24 -11.56 -45.61
CA PHE A 619 4.36 -11.76 -47.05
C PHE A 619 2.99 -11.74 -47.71
N VAL A 620 2.87 -11.04 -48.81
CA VAL A 620 1.64 -10.92 -49.60
C VAL A 620 1.87 -11.55 -50.96
N ALA A 621 1.02 -12.47 -51.34
CA ALA A 621 1.00 -13.06 -52.69
C ALA A 621 -0.39 -12.91 -53.33
N LYS A 622 -0.44 -12.68 -54.61
CA LYS A 622 -1.63 -12.46 -55.43
C LYS A 622 -1.60 -13.43 -56.64
N ASP A 623 -2.67 -14.23 -56.79
CA ASP A 623 -2.84 -15.19 -57.89
C ASP A 623 -1.61 -16.08 -58.11
N GLY A 624 -0.99 -16.56 -57.02
CA GLY A 624 0.19 -17.43 -57.05
C GLY A 624 1.52 -16.70 -57.30
N SER A 625 1.55 -15.37 -57.40
CA SER A 625 2.76 -14.56 -57.58
C SER A 625 3.04 -13.69 -56.37
N PHE A 626 4.30 -13.54 -55.99
CA PHE A 626 4.72 -12.73 -54.87
C PHE A 626 4.48 -11.23 -55.17
N ALA A 627 3.72 -10.57 -54.32
CA ALA A 627 3.34 -9.16 -54.50
C ALA A 627 4.20 -8.21 -53.64
N GLY A 628 4.62 -8.61 -52.42
CA GLY A 628 5.45 -7.78 -51.56
C GLY A 628 5.44 -8.21 -50.07
N ILE A 629 6.03 -7.38 -49.25
CA ILE A 629 6.10 -7.52 -47.77
C ILE A 629 5.50 -6.31 -47.12
N ILE A 630 4.66 -6.52 -46.10
CA ILE A 630 4.20 -5.50 -45.16
C ILE A 630 4.81 -5.85 -43.80
N ALA A 631 5.67 -4.99 -43.28
CA ALA A 631 6.24 -5.17 -41.95
C ALA A 631 5.37 -4.47 -40.91
N VAL A 632 5.09 -5.23 -39.86
CA VAL A 632 4.32 -4.75 -38.70
C VAL A 632 5.22 -4.87 -37.47
N ALA A 633 5.25 -3.83 -36.64
CA ALA A 633 5.99 -3.88 -35.38
C ALA A 633 5.16 -3.24 -34.26
N ASP A 634 5.35 -3.79 -33.08
CA ASP A 634 4.91 -3.14 -31.85
C ASP A 634 6.01 -2.18 -31.40
N THR A 635 5.69 -0.89 -31.41
CA THR A 635 6.68 0.18 -31.20
C THR A 635 7.10 0.28 -29.74
N VAL A 636 8.39 0.48 -29.50
CA VAL A 636 8.94 0.69 -28.15
C VAL A 636 8.44 2.04 -27.61
N LYS A 637 7.95 2.05 -26.35
CA LYS A 637 7.56 3.30 -25.67
C LYS A 637 8.77 4.24 -25.53
N ASP A 638 8.57 5.54 -25.73
CA ASP A 638 9.63 6.56 -25.61
C ASP A 638 10.36 6.54 -24.27
N SER A 639 9.66 6.16 -23.21
CA SER A 639 10.18 6.11 -21.85
C SER A 639 11.01 4.87 -21.54
N SER A 640 10.88 3.78 -22.30
CA SER A 640 11.43 2.46 -21.97
C SER A 640 12.95 2.48 -21.82
N GLN A 641 13.68 3.04 -22.79
CA GLN A 641 15.14 3.13 -22.72
C GLN A 641 15.60 3.94 -21.51
N THR A 642 14.93 5.06 -21.23
CA THR A 642 15.29 5.95 -20.10
C THR A 642 15.02 5.26 -18.76
N ALA A 643 13.91 4.53 -18.64
CA ALA A 643 13.52 3.79 -17.43
C ALA A 643 14.54 2.68 -17.12
N ILE A 644 14.91 1.88 -18.12
CA ILE A 644 15.89 0.79 -17.97
C ILE A 644 17.28 1.36 -17.61
N ALA A 645 17.74 2.40 -18.28
CA ALA A 645 19.01 3.06 -17.94
C ALA A 645 19.02 3.60 -16.50
N ARG A 646 17.85 4.02 -15.97
CA ARG A 646 17.73 4.48 -14.59
C ARG A 646 17.78 3.32 -13.59
N LEU A 647 17.16 2.17 -13.90
CA LEU A 647 17.25 0.96 -13.11
C LEU A 647 18.68 0.45 -13.01
N HIS A 648 19.44 0.46 -14.12
CA HIS A 648 20.87 0.12 -14.13
C HIS A 648 21.69 1.03 -13.20
N LYS A 649 21.41 2.34 -13.18
CA LYS A 649 22.06 3.27 -12.22
C LYS A 649 21.74 2.93 -10.76
N MET A 650 20.63 2.26 -10.50
CA MET A 650 20.27 1.78 -9.16
C MET A 650 20.84 0.40 -8.83
N GLY A 651 21.60 -0.21 -9.76
CA GLY A 651 22.19 -1.54 -9.62
C GLY A 651 21.20 -2.69 -9.82
N ILE A 652 20.13 -2.47 -10.60
CA ILE A 652 19.07 -3.44 -10.85
C ILE A 652 19.24 -3.98 -12.26
N GLU A 653 19.27 -5.32 -12.38
CA GLU A 653 19.29 -6.04 -13.66
C GLU A 653 17.92 -5.98 -14.33
N ALA A 654 17.89 -5.69 -15.62
CA ALA A 654 16.67 -5.68 -16.42
C ALA A 654 16.61 -6.93 -17.32
N VAL A 655 15.54 -7.70 -17.19
CA VAL A 655 15.26 -8.92 -17.96
C VAL A 655 14.00 -8.72 -18.77
N MET A 656 13.95 -9.13 -20.03
CA MET A 656 12.73 -9.12 -20.82
C MET A 656 12.21 -10.55 -21.01
N ILE A 657 10.91 -10.75 -20.87
CA ILE A 657 10.23 -12.01 -21.15
C ILE A 657 9.22 -11.80 -22.28
N THR A 658 9.17 -12.71 -23.24
CA THR A 658 8.26 -12.61 -24.39
C THR A 658 8.02 -13.95 -25.05
N GLY A 659 6.85 -14.10 -25.69
CA GLY A 659 6.55 -15.23 -26.60
C GLY A 659 7.17 -15.09 -27.99
N ASP A 660 7.77 -13.94 -28.31
CA ASP A 660 8.39 -13.72 -29.62
C ASP A 660 9.61 -14.62 -29.85
N ASN A 661 9.94 -14.76 -31.14
CA ASN A 661 11.18 -15.43 -31.50
C ASN A 661 12.43 -14.67 -31.00
N LYS A 662 13.52 -15.42 -30.84
CA LYS A 662 14.75 -14.91 -30.23
C LYS A 662 15.31 -13.68 -30.95
N ARG A 663 15.27 -13.63 -32.28
CA ARG A 663 15.83 -12.51 -33.07
C ARG A 663 15.09 -11.19 -32.81
N THR A 664 13.77 -11.21 -32.91
CA THR A 664 12.93 -10.04 -32.65
C THR A 664 13.11 -9.55 -31.19
N ALA A 665 13.15 -10.48 -30.23
CA ALA A 665 13.34 -10.17 -28.82
C ALA A 665 14.72 -9.55 -28.55
N GLU A 666 15.81 -10.07 -29.11
CA GLU A 666 17.16 -9.53 -28.97
C GLU A 666 17.30 -8.14 -29.61
N ALA A 667 16.61 -7.87 -30.74
CA ALA A 667 16.61 -6.57 -31.40
C ALA A 667 16.00 -5.49 -30.49
N ILE A 668 14.84 -5.75 -29.91
CA ILE A 668 14.15 -4.85 -28.98
C ILE A 668 14.99 -4.66 -27.71
N ALA A 669 15.51 -5.75 -27.13
CA ALA A 669 16.35 -5.71 -25.94
C ALA A 669 17.58 -4.81 -26.12
N LYS A 670 18.27 -4.92 -27.28
CA LYS A 670 19.39 -4.07 -27.64
C LYS A 670 19.00 -2.59 -27.77
N GLN A 671 17.82 -2.31 -28.33
CA GLN A 671 17.31 -0.95 -28.49
C GLN A 671 17.09 -0.25 -27.15
N VAL A 672 16.55 -0.98 -26.17
CA VAL A 672 16.19 -0.42 -24.85
C VAL A 672 17.25 -0.62 -23.78
N GLY A 673 18.26 -1.47 -24.03
CA GLY A 673 19.37 -1.71 -23.11
C GLY A 673 19.06 -2.81 -22.07
N ILE A 674 18.27 -3.82 -22.41
CA ILE A 674 17.97 -5.00 -21.58
C ILE A 674 19.21 -5.90 -21.45
N ASP A 675 19.46 -6.45 -20.25
CA ASP A 675 20.63 -7.29 -19.96
C ASP A 675 20.44 -8.74 -20.40
N ARG A 676 19.22 -9.29 -20.24
CA ARG A 676 18.90 -10.69 -20.48
C ARG A 676 17.53 -10.82 -21.13
N VAL A 677 17.39 -11.76 -22.08
CA VAL A 677 16.15 -12.02 -22.82
C VAL A 677 15.72 -13.46 -22.60
N LEU A 678 14.44 -13.64 -22.23
CA LEU A 678 13.73 -14.91 -22.17
C LEU A 678 12.71 -14.90 -23.31
N SER A 679 13.06 -15.48 -24.45
CA SER A 679 12.25 -15.53 -25.67
C SER A 679 11.53 -16.88 -25.80
N GLU A 680 10.50 -16.91 -26.64
CA GLU A 680 9.71 -18.13 -26.96
C GLU A 680 9.04 -18.74 -25.73
N VAL A 681 8.71 -17.92 -24.72
CA VAL A 681 8.07 -18.34 -23.47
C VAL A 681 6.55 -18.29 -23.64
N LEU A 682 5.88 -19.41 -23.38
CA LEU A 682 4.43 -19.46 -23.38
C LEU A 682 3.85 -18.70 -22.17
N PRO A 683 2.62 -18.18 -22.27
CA PRO A 683 2.00 -17.44 -21.14
C PRO A 683 1.96 -18.23 -19.84
N GLU A 684 1.68 -19.53 -19.89
CA GLU A 684 1.66 -20.47 -18.77
C GLU A 684 3.04 -20.72 -18.14
N ASP A 685 4.13 -20.56 -18.91
CA ASP A 685 5.50 -20.79 -18.45
C ASP A 685 6.16 -19.55 -17.87
N LYS A 686 5.57 -18.35 -18.03
CA LYS A 686 6.16 -17.09 -17.50
C LYS A 686 6.42 -17.15 -16.00
N ALA A 687 5.49 -17.69 -15.22
CA ALA A 687 5.65 -17.86 -13.78
C ALA A 687 6.83 -18.79 -13.43
N LEU A 688 7.04 -19.86 -14.23
CA LEU A 688 8.15 -20.78 -14.02
C LEU A 688 9.51 -20.11 -14.28
N GLU A 689 9.59 -19.24 -15.29
CA GLU A 689 10.81 -18.47 -15.58
C GLU A 689 11.14 -17.47 -14.46
N VAL A 690 10.13 -16.78 -13.91
CA VAL A 690 10.29 -15.93 -12.72
C VAL A 690 10.81 -16.76 -11.54
N LYS A 691 10.23 -17.93 -11.29
CA LYS A 691 10.66 -18.86 -10.22
C LYS A 691 12.12 -19.32 -10.39
N LYS A 692 12.57 -19.56 -11.63
CA LYS A 692 13.98 -19.90 -11.91
C LYS A 692 14.93 -18.76 -11.54
N LEU A 693 14.57 -17.51 -11.84
CA LEU A 693 15.35 -16.34 -11.45
C LEU A 693 15.41 -16.16 -9.92
N GLN A 694 14.30 -16.43 -9.22
CA GLN A 694 14.27 -16.43 -7.75
C GLN A 694 15.18 -17.53 -7.17
N ALA A 695 15.26 -18.70 -7.83
CA ALA A 695 16.15 -19.79 -7.42
C ALA A 695 17.65 -19.44 -7.57
N GLU A 696 18.01 -18.41 -8.35
CA GLU A 696 19.36 -17.82 -8.40
C GLU A 696 19.71 -17.05 -7.09
N GLY A 697 18.77 -16.94 -6.13
CA GLY A 697 18.96 -16.23 -4.87
C GLY A 697 18.72 -14.72 -4.95
N LYS A 698 18.15 -14.23 -6.05
CA LYS A 698 17.83 -12.82 -6.28
C LYS A 698 16.40 -12.50 -5.86
N LYS A 699 16.18 -11.26 -5.43
CA LYS A 699 14.82 -10.73 -5.30
C LYS A 699 14.34 -10.20 -6.64
N VAL A 700 13.24 -10.76 -7.14
CA VAL A 700 12.71 -10.55 -8.49
C VAL A 700 11.40 -9.78 -8.45
N ALA A 701 11.29 -8.70 -9.24
CA ALA A 701 10.01 -8.10 -9.57
C ALA A 701 9.58 -8.52 -10.97
N MET A 702 8.27 -8.67 -11.19
CA MET A 702 7.67 -8.83 -12.51
C MET A 702 6.85 -7.59 -12.84
N VAL A 703 7.02 -7.09 -14.06
CA VAL A 703 6.27 -5.93 -14.59
C VAL A 703 5.51 -6.37 -15.82
N GLY A 704 4.19 -6.19 -15.83
CA GLY A 704 3.31 -6.61 -16.92
C GLY A 704 1.99 -5.84 -16.96
N ASP A 705 1.16 -6.08 -17.98
CA ASP A 705 -0.17 -5.47 -18.13
C ASP A 705 -1.30 -6.22 -17.39
N GLY A 706 -1.03 -7.41 -16.92
CA GLY A 706 -1.80 -8.17 -15.94
C GLY A 706 -2.74 -9.24 -16.46
N ILE A 707 -3.21 -9.24 -17.71
CA ILE A 707 -4.18 -10.24 -18.16
C ILE A 707 -3.49 -11.60 -18.34
N ASN A 708 -2.41 -11.63 -19.12
CA ASN A 708 -1.64 -12.84 -19.40
C ASN A 708 -0.51 -13.08 -18.39
N ASP A 709 -0.16 -12.05 -17.62
CA ASP A 709 0.97 -12.03 -16.70
C ASP A 709 0.57 -12.27 -15.24
N ALA A 710 -0.72 -12.36 -14.93
CA ALA A 710 -1.21 -12.51 -13.56
C ALA A 710 -0.52 -13.63 -12.76
N PRO A 711 -0.29 -14.85 -13.32
CA PRO A 711 0.45 -15.88 -12.61
C PRO A 711 1.92 -15.52 -12.34
N ALA A 712 2.57 -14.79 -13.27
CA ALA A 712 3.95 -14.38 -13.14
C ALA A 712 4.10 -13.18 -12.15
N LEU A 713 3.13 -12.26 -12.15
CA LEU A 713 3.02 -11.16 -11.18
C LEU A 713 2.87 -11.71 -9.76
N ALA A 714 1.97 -12.70 -9.57
CA ALA A 714 1.76 -13.34 -8.28
C ALA A 714 2.96 -14.20 -7.81
N GLN A 715 3.73 -14.80 -8.74
CA GLN A 715 4.92 -15.60 -8.43
C GLN A 715 6.10 -14.74 -8.00
N ALA A 716 6.24 -13.53 -8.53
CA ALA A 716 7.37 -12.65 -8.23
C ALA A 716 7.41 -12.24 -6.73
N ASP A 717 8.57 -11.80 -6.24
CA ASP A 717 8.66 -11.21 -4.90
C ASP A 717 7.89 -9.87 -4.82
N VAL A 718 7.73 -9.19 -5.96
CA VAL A 718 6.86 -8.01 -6.13
C VAL A 718 6.28 -8.02 -7.53
N GLY A 719 4.96 -8.11 -7.65
CA GLY A 719 4.24 -7.91 -8.91
C GLY A 719 3.94 -6.43 -9.12
N ILE A 720 4.25 -5.89 -10.31
CA ILE A 720 4.00 -4.50 -10.70
C ILE A 720 3.14 -4.50 -11.96
N ALA A 721 1.90 -4.05 -11.86
CA ALA A 721 1.01 -3.89 -13.01
C ALA A 721 1.14 -2.49 -13.61
N ILE A 722 1.22 -2.39 -14.94
CA ILE A 722 1.26 -1.13 -15.69
C ILE A 722 -0.09 -0.81 -16.30
N GLY A 723 -0.54 0.44 -16.09
CA GLY A 723 -1.77 0.97 -16.68
C GLY A 723 -3.02 0.68 -15.84
N SER A 724 -4.05 1.46 -16.00
CA SER A 724 -5.37 1.32 -15.34
C SER A 724 -6.18 0.12 -15.88
N GLY A 725 -5.48 -0.92 -16.37
CA GLY A 725 -5.96 -1.73 -17.45
C GLY A 725 -7.02 -2.75 -17.08
N THR A 726 -6.90 -3.55 -16.08
CA THR A 726 -7.88 -4.62 -15.82
C THR A 726 -8.02 -4.89 -14.35
N ASP A 727 -9.23 -5.24 -13.93
CA ASP A 727 -9.52 -5.66 -12.57
C ASP A 727 -8.58 -6.84 -12.16
N VAL A 728 -8.21 -7.71 -13.11
CA VAL A 728 -7.28 -8.83 -12.90
C VAL A 728 -5.85 -8.38 -12.59
N ALA A 729 -5.36 -7.32 -13.28
CA ALA A 729 -4.03 -6.76 -13.00
C ALA A 729 -3.99 -6.09 -11.62
N MET A 730 -5.04 -5.34 -11.31
CA MET A 730 -5.17 -4.72 -10.00
C MET A 730 -5.28 -5.76 -8.89
N GLU A 731 -5.89 -6.91 -9.11
CA GLU A 731 -6.01 -7.97 -8.11
C GLU A 731 -4.69 -8.72 -7.88
N SER A 732 -3.94 -9.02 -8.94
CA SER A 732 -2.77 -9.90 -8.90
C SER A 732 -1.44 -9.22 -8.54
N ALA A 733 -1.32 -7.89 -8.74
CA ALA A 733 -0.09 -7.17 -8.50
C ALA A 733 0.00 -6.58 -7.09
N ASP A 734 1.21 -6.40 -6.56
CA ASP A 734 1.49 -5.72 -5.29
C ASP A 734 1.57 -4.20 -5.45
N ILE A 735 1.97 -3.73 -6.63
CA ILE A 735 2.06 -2.32 -7.01
C ILE A 735 1.31 -2.13 -8.32
N VAL A 736 0.48 -1.10 -8.38
CA VAL A 736 -0.23 -0.71 -9.60
C VAL A 736 0.25 0.67 -10.04
N LEU A 737 0.73 0.76 -11.26
CA LEU A 737 1.13 2.01 -11.89
C LEU A 737 -0.06 2.54 -12.71
N MET A 738 -0.54 3.71 -12.36
CA MET A 738 -1.73 4.29 -12.97
C MET A 738 -1.50 4.74 -14.41
N ARG A 739 -0.26 5.06 -14.74
CA ARG A 739 0.15 5.49 -16.09
C ARG A 739 0.77 4.33 -16.86
N SER A 740 0.63 4.40 -18.18
CA SER A 740 1.33 3.47 -19.09
C SER A 740 2.82 3.83 -19.29
N ASP A 741 3.38 4.68 -18.41
CA ASP A 741 4.76 5.17 -18.49
C ASP A 741 5.71 4.26 -17.70
N LEU A 742 6.69 3.66 -18.39
CA LEU A 742 7.68 2.78 -17.76
C LEU A 742 8.56 3.50 -16.73
N MET A 743 8.64 4.84 -16.76
CA MET A 743 9.36 5.65 -15.77
C MET A 743 8.77 5.55 -14.35
N ASP A 744 7.54 5.09 -14.21
CA ASP A 744 6.95 4.89 -12.89
C ASP A 744 7.52 3.68 -12.16
N VAL A 745 8.09 2.70 -12.86
CA VAL A 745 8.79 1.55 -12.25
C VAL A 745 10.02 2.00 -11.44
N PRO A 746 11.01 2.71 -12.02
CA PRO A 746 12.10 3.25 -11.21
C PRO A 746 11.62 4.24 -10.13
N THR A 747 10.52 4.96 -10.35
CA THR A 747 9.93 5.84 -9.34
C THR A 747 9.40 5.06 -8.14
N ALA A 748 8.73 3.93 -8.36
CA ALA A 748 8.27 3.03 -7.30
C ALA A 748 9.45 2.51 -6.44
N VAL A 749 10.53 2.08 -7.09
CA VAL A 749 11.74 1.60 -6.39
C VAL A 749 12.42 2.74 -5.59
N GLU A 750 12.54 3.94 -6.14
CA GLU A 750 13.12 5.09 -5.43
C GLU A 750 12.29 5.50 -4.23
N LEU A 751 10.97 5.52 -4.38
CA LEU A 751 10.04 5.82 -3.29
C LEU A 751 10.15 4.79 -2.16
N SER A 752 10.21 3.52 -2.52
CA SER A 752 10.43 2.43 -1.56
C SER A 752 11.75 2.61 -0.81
N LYS A 753 12.86 2.82 -1.53
CA LYS A 753 14.19 3.07 -0.92
C LYS A 753 14.16 4.28 0.02
N ALA A 754 13.52 5.38 -0.38
CA ALA A 754 13.40 6.59 0.42
C ALA A 754 12.57 6.34 1.69
N THR A 755 11.45 5.61 1.57
CA THR A 755 10.57 5.30 2.70
C THR A 755 11.26 4.38 3.70
N ILE A 756 11.89 3.31 3.24
CA ILE A 756 12.62 2.39 4.12
C ILE A 756 13.82 3.05 4.80
N LYS A 757 14.55 3.92 4.10
CA LYS A 757 15.60 4.73 4.71
C LYS A 757 15.03 5.60 5.83
N ASN A 758 13.91 6.25 5.60
CA ASN A 758 13.23 7.09 6.60
C ASN A 758 12.76 6.28 7.81
N ILE A 759 12.22 5.06 7.59
CA ILE A 759 11.84 4.14 8.68
C ILE A 759 13.08 3.78 9.52
N LYS A 760 14.19 3.43 8.89
CA LYS A 760 15.44 3.11 9.60
C LYS A 760 15.97 4.30 10.41
N GLU A 761 15.92 5.50 9.87
CA GLU A 761 16.27 6.74 10.58
C GLU A 761 15.32 6.99 11.78
N ASN A 762 14.02 6.79 11.60
CA ASN A 762 13.02 6.92 12.66
C ASN A 762 13.29 5.93 13.81
N LEU A 763 13.54 4.65 13.47
CA LEU A 763 13.86 3.61 14.45
C LEU A 763 15.17 3.93 15.19
N PHE A 764 16.18 4.40 14.47
CA PHE A 764 17.43 4.84 15.09
C PHE A 764 17.19 5.92 16.15
N TRP A 765 16.48 6.98 15.82
CA TRP A 765 16.17 8.05 16.79
C TRP A 765 15.30 7.56 17.92
N ALA A 766 14.29 6.71 17.66
CA ALA A 766 13.43 6.16 18.70
C ALA A 766 14.22 5.34 19.74
N PHE A 767 15.25 4.60 19.31
CA PHE A 767 16.09 3.82 20.22
C PHE A 767 17.25 4.60 20.83
N ALA A 768 17.83 5.57 20.12
CA ALA A 768 19.00 6.30 20.56
C ALA A 768 18.77 7.04 21.89
N TYR A 769 17.62 7.71 22.04
CA TYR A 769 17.28 8.38 23.30
C TYR A 769 17.21 7.42 24.47
N ASN A 770 16.63 6.22 24.28
CA ASN A 770 16.52 5.23 25.35
C ASN A 770 17.87 4.58 25.64
N THR A 771 18.62 4.16 24.61
CA THR A 771 19.90 3.48 24.76
C THR A 771 20.94 4.34 25.45
N LEU A 772 20.97 5.64 25.15
CA LEU A 772 21.87 6.58 25.80
C LEU A 772 21.34 7.05 27.17
N GLY A 773 20.03 7.22 27.27
CA GLY A 773 19.40 7.75 28.47
C GLY A 773 19.32 6.79 29.64
N ILE A 774 19.06 5.48 29.38
CA ILE A 774 18.92 4.49 30.45
C ILE A 774 20.19 4.37 31.30
N PRO A 775 21.42 4.20 30.77
CA PRO A 775 22.64 4.17 31.59
C PRO A 775 22.83 5.44 32.43
N VAL A 776 22.53 6.62 31.84
CA VAL A 776 22.61 7.90 32.56
C VAL A 776 21.59 7.93 33.70
N ALA A 777 20.36 7.50 33.46
CA ALA A 777 19.32 7.41 34.49
C ALA A 777 19.64 6.39 35.57
N MET A 778 20.31 5.29 35.23
CA MET A 778 20.81 4.29 36.19
C MET A 778 21.92 4.84 37.11
N GLY A 779 22.39 6.06 36.89
CA GLY A 779 23.40 6.69 37.73
C GLY A 779 24.85 6.37 37.33
N VAL A 780 25.08 5.85 36.08
CA VAL A 780 26.45 5.52 35.62
C VAL A 780 27.36 6.76 35.66
N LEU A 781 26.86 7.94 35.28
CA LEU A 781 27.66 9.17 35.35
C LEU A 781 27.98 9.56 36.78
N HIS A 782 27.14 9.26 37.76
CA HIS A 782 27.35 9.55 39.19
C HIS A 782 28.52 8.78 39.74
N LEU A 783 28.80 7.56 39.25
CA LEU A 783 30.00 6.78 39.60
C LEU A 783 31.32 7.51 39.30
N PHE A 784 31.28 8.45 38.33
CA PHE A 784 32.42 9.29 37.91
C PHE A 784 32.28 10.73 38.39
N GLY A 785 31.40 11.02 39.39
CA GLY A 785 31.18 12.35 39.92
C GLY A 785 30.31 13.26 39.07
N GLY A 786 29.62 12.71 38.02
CA GLY A 786 28.72 13.43 37.15
C GLY A 786 27.30 13.60 37.73
N PRO A 787 26.44 14.41 37.09
CA PRO A 787 25.08 14.66 37.54
C PRO A 787 24.16 13.46 37.34
N LEU A 788 23.10 13.34 38.15
CA LEU A 788 21.98 12.44 37.94
C LEU A 788 21.03 12.96 36.87
N LEU A 789 20.41 12.06 36.13
CA LEU A 789 19.31 12.42 35.23
C LEU A 789 18.04 12.67 36.04
N SER A 790 17.57 13.92 36.04
CA SER A 790 16.28 14.25 36.63
C SER A 790 15.13 13.59 35.85
N PRO A 791 14.09 13.06 36.54
CA PRO A 791 12.88 12.53 35.88
C PRO A 791 12.19 13.52 34.94
N MET A 792 12.26 14.81 35.21
CA MET A 792 11.71 15.88 34.36
C MET A 792 12.47 16.00 33.04
N ILE A 793 13.82 15.96 33.08
CA ILE A 793 14.66 15.97 31.87
C ILE A 793 14.42 14.69 31.05
N ALA A 794 14.25 13.54 31.71
CA ALA A 794 13.90 12.28 31.07
C ALA A 794 12.56 12.41 30.31
N ALA A 795 11.52 12.99 30.93
CA ALA A 795 10.22 13.20 30.29
C ALA A 795 10.30 14.18 29.09
N ALA A 796 11.08 15.26 29.22
CA ALA A 796 11.32 16.19 28.13
C ALA A 796 12.01 15.50 26.93
N ALA A 797 13.06 14.71 27.18
CA ALA A 797 13.77 13.96 26.15
C ALA A 797 12.84 12.98 25.39
N MET A 798 11.92 12.31 26.10
CA MET A 798 10.93 11.42 25.49
C MET A 798 9.92 12.15 24.60
N SER A 799 9.46 13.33 25.04
CA SER A 799 8.59 14.17 24.22
C SER A 799 9.30 14.64 22.94
N PHE A 800 10.56 15.05 23.03
CA PHE A 800 11.38 15.43 21.87
C PHE A 800 11.67 14.23 20.94
N SER A 801 11.83 13.02 21.47
CA SER A 801 12.00 11.81 20.66
C SER A 801 10.82 11.61 19.71
N SER A 802 9.59 11.73 20.20
CA SER A 802 8.37 11.61 19.38
C SER A 802 8.30 12.70 18.31
N VAL A 803 8.63 13.93 18.64
CA VAL A 803 8.68 15.05 17.68
C VAL A 803 9.74 14.82 16.60
N SER A 804 10.91 14.32 16.97
CA SER A 804 12.01 14.05 16.03
C SER A 804 11.61 13.00 14.98
N VAL A 805 11.02 11.89 15.41
CA VAL A 805 10.52 10.82 14.54
C VAL A 805 9.45 11.35 13.59
N LEU A 806 8.52 12.16 14.11
CA LEU A 806 7.46 12.76 13.33
C LEU A 806 8.00 13.69 12.24
N LEU A 807 8.86 14.62 12.61
CA LEU A 807 9.45 15.58 11.66
C LEU A 807 10.24 14.86 10.57
N ASN A 808 10.97 13.79 10.94
CA ASN A 808 11.69 12.98 9.97
C ASN A 808 10.72 12.24 9.01
N ALA A 809 9.64 11.65 9.50
CA ALA A 809 8.63 11.00 8.65
C ALA A 809 7.99 12.00 7.67
N LEU A 810 7.69 13.21 8.12
CA LEU A 810 7.12 14.28 7.28
C LEU A 810 8.08 14.78 6.19
N ARG A 811 9.40 14.55 6.29
CA ARG A 811 10.36 14.85 5.19
C ARG A 811 10.02 14.10 3.91
N LEU A 812 9.38 12.91 4.00
CA LEU A 812 8.93 12.17 2.81
C LEU A 812 7.90 12.93 1.96
N LYS A 813 7.16 13.89 2.53
CA LYS A 813 6.27 14.78 1.73
C LYS A 813 7.04 15.56 0.66
N GLY A 814 8.32 15.81 0.88
CA GLY A 814 9.23 16.45 -0.07
C GLY A 814 9.84 15.53 -1.11
N PHE A 815 9.48 14.23 -1.13
CA PHE A 815 9.98 13.30 -2.15
C PHE A 815 9.58 13.78 -3.55
N LYS A 816 10.57 13.81 -4.44
CA LYS A 816 10.39 14.06 -5.87
C LYS A 816 11.12 12.96 -6.61
N PRO A 817 10.49 12.30 -7.60
CA PRO A 817 11.17 11.39 -8.49
C PRO A 817 12.38 12.08 -9.14
N SER A 818 13.48 11.38 -9.33
CA SER A 818 14.63 11.94 -10.01
C SER A 818 14.25 12.23 -11.46
N THR A 819 14.06 13.50 -11.82
CA THR A 819 13.83 13.90 -13.20
C THR A 819 15.14 13.74 -13.98
N VAL A 820 15.14 12.89 -15.00
CA VAL A 820 16.19 12.97 -16.03
C VAL A 820 15.92 14.29 -16.77
N LYS A 821 16.87 15.23 -16.71
CA LYS A 821 16.84 16.37 -17.62
C LYS A 821 16.74 15.82 -19.03
N ARG A 822 15.62 16.04 -19.71
CA ARG A 822 15.55 15.85 -21.17
C ARG A 822 16.68 16.71 -21.74
N THR A 823 17.74 16.07 -22.20
CA THR A 823 18.67 16.70 -23.12
C THR A 823 17.84 16.94 -24.37
N SER A 824 17.39 18.17 -24.54
CA SER A 824 16.87 18.64 -25.80
C SER A 824 17.97 18.42 -26.85
N GLY A 825 17.89 17.28 -27.54
CA GLY A 825 18.69 17.04 -28.74
C GLY A 825 18.33 18.12 -29.70
N SER A 826 19.30 18.98 -29.98
CA SER A 826 19.26 19.99 -31.03
C SER A 826 18.90 19.31 -32.35
N GLN A 827 17.70 19.53 -32.85
CA GLN A 827 17.46 19.47 -34.26
C GLN A 827 18.34 20.57 -34.91
N LYS A 828 19.34 20.15 -35.62
CA LYS A 828 19.92 20.86 -36.75
C LYS A 828 19.89 19.95 -37.97
#